data_caadf6e60cc77a521a5a7b2aa3bebd3e
#
_entry.id   caadf6e60cc77a521a5a7b2aa3bebd3e
#
_cell.length_a   1.000
_cell.length_b   1.000
_cell.length_c   1.000
_cell.angle_alpha   90.00
_cell.angle_beta   90.00
_cell.angle_gamma   90.00
#
_symmetry.space_group_name_H-M   'P 1'
#
loop_
_entity.id
_entity.type
_entity.pdbx_description
1 polymer ?
#
loop_
_entity_poly.entity_id
_entity_poly.type
_entity_poly.pdbx_seq_one_letter_code
_entity_poly.pdbx_strand_id
1 'polypeptide(L)'
;MNKHASANLKAEKIVGGVATDQRHDSAHKHVSGSAVYIDDMPEPAGTLHGCLGLATATHATITKMDLSGARAAPRAPAPGPGPPPPPPGVIDVLTAKDVPGENDISPTGRHDEPVLADGEVQFFGQPIFCVIAETREQARRATRLARVEYEELPFVTDIGALDPTRDKLVTPPLTLKRGDAAAAIRQAPRRLKGTMRVGGQEHFYLEGHIAMAVPGEDQDVTIYSSTQHPSEVQHMVGHALGVPSNAITVEMRRMGGGFGGKETQGNQFAALAAIAAKKHHRAVKIRPDRDDDMIATGKRHDFLIDYEAGFDDEGNILGVDFMFAARCGFSADLSGPVTDRALFHCDNTYFWPAVHAQSAPLYTNTVSNTAFRGFGGPQGMVGAERIIDEVAFAVGKDPLEIRKRNFYGTADRNITPYHQVVEDNIIHRIVAELEESASYARRRREISAFNNNSRFIKRGLALTPVKFGISFTATHYNQAGALVHVYTDGSVHLNHGGTEMGQGLNVKVAQVVAQEFQIDLDQVKITATTTGKVPNTSATAASSGTDLNGMAAQNGARQIKDRLTDFAAEKYQVPRDQVLFLPNRVRIGNQEIPFADLVKQAYMARIQLSAAGFYKTPKIHWDRDKGEGRPFYYFAYGASCSEVSVDTLTGEYMVERTDILHETGRSLNRAIDLGQVEGGFIQGMGWLTTEELWWDDKGRLRTHAPSTYKIPLASDRPKIFNVTLADWPEAGEPTIHRSKAVGEPPFPLGMSVLHALSDAVASVADHRICPRLDAPATPERVLMAIERLKKEAKA
;
A
#
# COMPACT_ATOMS: atom_id res chain seq x y z
N MET A 1 1.25 26.39 -31.74
CA MET A 1 2.21 27.45 -31.37
C MET A 1 2.95 26.95 -30.14
N ASN A 2 4.18 26.45 -30.33
CA ASN A 2 5.03 25.98 -29.25
C ASN A 2 5.50 27.18 -28.40
N LYS A 3 4.87 27.36 -27.23
CA LYS A 3 5.47 28.17 -26.18
C LYS A 3 6.53 27.31 -25.46
N HIS A 4 7.66 27.07 -26.10
CA HIS A 4 8.86 26.81 -25.33
C HIS A 4 9.16 28.14 -24.61
N ALA A 5 8.91 28.17 -23.30
CA ALA A 5 9.35 29.29 -22.50
C ALA A 5 10.85 29.41 -22.69
N SER A 6 11.33 30.55 -23.16
CA SER A 6 12.76 30.81 -23.25
C SER A 6 13.32 30.64 -21.84
N ALA A 7 14.20 29.65 -21.64
CA ALA A 7 14.81 29.37 -20.37
C ALA A 7 15.41 30.68 -19.79
N ASN A 8 15.10 31.00 -18.54
CA ASN A 8 15.60 32.20 -17.89
C ASN A 8 17.10 32.05 -17.57
N LEU A 9 17.96 32.43 -18.50
CA LEU A 9 19.40 32.28 -18.39
C LEU A 9 20.06 33.15 -17.28
N LYS A 10 19.30 34.04 -16.64
CA LYS A 10 19.77 34.86 -15.52
C LYS A 10 19.26 34.36 -14.17
N ALA A 11 18.50 33.28 -14.15
CA ALA A 11 17.97 32.73 -12.91
C ALA A 11 19.11 32.31 -11.96
N GLU A 12 18.91 32.55 -10.67
CA GLU A 12 19.82 32.06 -9.62
C GLU A 12 19.49 30.61 -9.19
N LYS A 13 18.23 30.19 -9.39
CA LYS A 13 17.73 28.82 -9.11
C LYS A 13 16.84 28.37 -10.24
N ILE A 14 16.79 27.05 -10.44
CA ILE A 14 15.81 26.43 -11.36
C ILE A 14 14.40 26.50 -10.77
N VAL A 15 13.41 26.56 -11.64
CA VAL A 15 11.99 26.44 -11.28
C VAL A 15 11.65 24.95 -11.10
N GLY A 16 11.10 24.60 -9.97
CA GLY A 16 10.63 23.22 -9.71
C GLY A 16 11.74 22.25 -9.33
N GLY A 17 12.87 22.72 -8.81
CA GLY A 17 13.92 21.85 -8.26
C GLY A 17 13.48 21.09 -6.99
N VAL A 18 14.36 20.23 -6.51
CA VAL A 18 14.17 19.47 -5.26
C VAL A 18 13.97 20.42 -4.07
N ALA A 19 13.14 19.97 -3.11
CA ALA A 19 12.74 20.74 -1.92
C ALA A 19 11.91 22.00 -2.25
N THR A 20 11.24 22.03 -3.39
CA THR A 20 10.24 23.05 -3.72
C THR A 20 8.86 22.40 -3.86
N ASP A 21 7.83 23.13 -3.45
CA ASP A 21 6.44 22.68 -3.59
C ASP A 21 6.03 22.69 -5.05
N GLN A 22 5.75 21.52 -5.57
CA GLN A 22 5.24 21.34 -6.93
C GLN A 22 3.91 20.61 -6.87
N ARG A 23 2.98 21.01 -7.72
CA ARG A 23 1.71 20.31 -7.88
C ARG A 23 1.97 18.92 -8.48
N HIS A 24 1.11 17.97 -8.12
CA HIS A 24 1.08 16.66 -8.77
C HIS A 24 1.03 16.84 -10.30
N ASP A 25 1.80 16.04 -11.06
CA ASP A 25 1.95 16.18 -12.53
C ASP A 25 0.63 16.11 -13.31
N SER A 26 -0.37 15.48 -12.73
CA SER A 26 -1.71 15.34 -13.30
C SER A 26 -2.77 16.23 -12.64
N ALA A 27 -2.44 17.07 -11.67
CA ALA A 27 -3.44 17.86 -10.91
C ALA A 27 -4.36 18.70 -11.81
N HIS A 28 -3.81 19.41 -12.80
CA HIS A 28 -4.57 20.21 -13.74
C HIS A 28 -5.49 19.36 -14.65
N LYS A 29 -5.10 18.11 -14.92
CA LYS A 29 -5.88 17.17 -15.72
C LYS A 29 -7.04 16.60 -14.93
N HIS A 30 -6.84 16.33 -13.63
CA HIS A 30 -7.92 15.85 -12.76
C HIS A 30 -9.04 16.88 -12.64
N VAL A 31 -8.71 18.14 -12.34
CA VAL A 31 -9.73 19.19 -12.18
C VAL A 31 -10.38 19.64 -13.48
N SER A 32 -9.74 19.43 -14.63
CA SER A 32 -10.31 19.71 -15.94
C SER A 32 -11.04 18.52 -16.58
N GLY A 33 -10.98 17.33 -15.97
CA GLY A 33 -11.53 16.09 -16.56
C GLY A 33 -10.73 15.56 -17.74
N SER A 34 -9.51 16.05 -18.00
CA SER A 34 -8.66 15.60 -19.11
C SER A 34 -7.63 14.51 -18.71
N ALA A 35 -7.65 14.04 -17.46
CA ALA A 35 -6.86 12.91 -17.05
C ALA A 35 -7.39 11.64 -17.69
N VAL A 36 -6.54 10.91 -18.42
CA VAL A 36 -6.90 9.66 -19.07
C VAL A 36 -6.46 8.49 -18.19
N TYR A 37 -7.39 7.74 -17.65
CA TYR A 37 -7.20 6.45 -17.01
C TYR A 37 -7.37 5.32 -18.03
N ILE A 38 -7.15 4.08 -17.64
CA ILE A 38 -7.28 2.95 -18.60
C ILE A 38 -8.71 2.81 -19.09
N ASP A 39 -9.71 3.10 -18.24
CA ASP A 39 -11.11 3.08 -18.66
C ASP A 39 -11.45 4.17 -19.69
N ASP A 40 -10.74 5.30 -19.66
CA ASP A 40 -10.95 6.45 -20.55
C ASP A 40 -10.16 6.34 -21.87
N MET A 41 -9.28 5.33 -21.99
CA MET A 41 -8.50 5.18 -23.22
C MET A 41 -9.38 4.86 -24.41
N PRO A 42 -9.15 5.50 -25.58
CA PRO A 42 -9.85 5.15 -26.82
C PRO A 42 -9.66 3.66 -27.14
N GLU A 43 -10.77 2.94 -27.27
CA GLU A 43 -10.73 1.53 -27.59
C GLU A 43 -10.48 1.33 -29.11
N PRO A 44 -9.60 0.40 -29.49
CA PRO A 44 -9.48 0.01 -30.91
C PRO A 44 -10.83 -0.42 -31.49
N ALA A 45 -11.05 -0.16 -32.78
CA ALA A 45 -12.28 -0.56 -33.43
C ALA A 45 -12.52 -2.07 -33.29
N GLY A 46 -13.73 -2.44 -32.86
CA GLY A 46 -14.10 -3.83 -32.67
C GLY A 46 -13.58 -4.46 -31.37
N THR A 47 -13.18 -3.65 -30.39
CA THR A 47 -12.80 -4.14 -29.04
C THR A 47 -13.93 -5.00 -28.46
N LEU A 48 -13.55 -6.13 -27.87
CA LEU A 48 -14.43 -7.02 -27.13
C LEU A 48 -14.38 -6.70 -25.63
N HIS A 49 -15.41 -7.11 -24.89
CA HIS A 49 -15.51 -6.89 -23.46
C HIS A 49 -15.70 -8.20 -22.72
N GLY A 50 -14.91 -8.40 -21.65
CA GLY A 50 -15.01 -9.56 -20.79
C GLY A 50 -15.78 -9.27 -19.49
N CYS A 51 -16.53 -10.28 -19.03
CA CYS A 51 -17.16 -10.28 -17.71
C CYS A 51 -16.98 -11.65 -17.03
N LEU A 52 -16.53 -11.63 -15.77
CA LEU A 52 -16.30 -12.84 -14.99
C LEU A 52 -17.60 -13.48 -14.56
N GLY A 53 -17.68 -14.80 -14.65
CA GLY A 53 -18.66 -15.62 -14.00
C GLY A 53 -18.11 -16.07 -12.65
N LEU A 54 -18.76 -15.62 -11.57
CA LEU A 54 -18.32 -15.84 -10.20
C LEU A 54 -19.03 -17.01 -9.56
N ALA A 55 -18.33 -17.79 -8.74
CA ALA A 55 -18.89 -18.88 -7.96
C ALA A 55 -19.93 -18.36 -6.95
N THR A 56 -21.02 -19.12 -6.78
CA THR A 56 -22.10 -18.83 -5.82
C THR A 56 -22.10 -19.74 -4.61
N ALA A 57 -21.11 -20.63 -4.52
CA ALA A 57 -20.81 -21.46 -3.36
C ALA A 57 -19.48 -20.99 -2.72
N THR A 58 -19.34 -21.22 -1.42
CA THR A 58 -18.15 -20.79 -0.66
C THR A 58 -17.01 -21.81 -0.76
N HIS A 59 -17.34 -23.11 -0.64
CA HIS A 59 -16.41 -24.22 -0.86
C HIS A 59 -17.22 -25.38 -1.43
N ALA A 60 -16.90 -25.79 -2.64
CA ALA A 60 -17.70 -26.80 -3.32
C ALA A 60 -16.98 -27.43 -4.51
N THR A 61 -17.34 -28.68 -4.84
CA THR A 61 -17.03 -29.28 -6.13
C THR A 61 -18.04 -28.81 -7.17
N ILE A 62 -17.57 -28.39 -8.34
CA ILE A 62 -18.42 -28.07 -9.49
C ILE A 62 -18.85 -29.40 -10.12
N THR A 63 -20.10 -29.82 -9.92
CA THR A 63 -20.63 -31.09 -10.46
C THR A 63 -21.09 -30.91 -11.91
N LYS A 64 -21.55 -29.73 -12.28
CA LYS A 64 -21.95 -29.40 -13.63
C LYS A 64 -21.85 -27.91 -13.90
N MET A 65 -21.34 -27.56 -15.07
CA MET A 65 -21.26 -26.16 -15.56
C MET A 65 -21.90 -26.10 -16.97
N ASP A 66 -23.15 -25.63 -17.04
CA ASP A 66 -23.87 -25.42 -18.30
C ASP A 66 -23.78 -23.96 -18.73
N LEU A 67 -22.94 -23.72 -19.71
CA LEU A 67 -22.67 -22.39 -20.30
C LEU A 67 -23.45 -22.15 -21.61
N SER A 68 -24.34 -23.08 -22.00
CA SER A 68 -25.09 -22.99 -23.27
C SER A 68 -25.97 -21.73 -23.32
N GLY A 69 -26.63 -21.39 -22.23
CA GLY A 69 -27.44 -20.16 -22.11
C GLY A 69 -26.59 -18.90 -22.28
N ALA A 70 -25.39 -18.86 -21.69
CA ALA A 70 -24.49 -17.74 -21.85
C ALA A 70 -23.98 -17.60 -23.31
N ARG A 71 -23.58 -18.71 -23.94
CA ARG A 71 -23.13 -18.73 -25.34
C ARG A 71 -24.23 -18.32 -26.33
N ALA A 72 -25.49 -18.67 -26.07
CA ALA A 72 -26.64 -18.33 -26.90
C ALA A 72 -27.28 -16.97 -26.58
N ALA A 73 -26.71 -16.19 -25.65
CA ALA A 73 -27.31 -14.93 -25.22
C ALA A 73 -27.51 -13.95 -26.42
N PRO A 74 -28.73 -13.49 -26.66
CA PRO A 74 -29.02 -12.61 -27.81
C PRO A 74 -28.39 -11.23 -27.59
N ARG A 75 -28.13 -10.53 -28.70
CA ARG A 75 -27.89 -9.07 -28.66
C ARG A 75 -29.07 -8.39 -27.98
N ALA A 76 -28.82 -7.33 -27.24
CA ALA A 76 -29.89 -6.48 -26.74
C ALA A 76 -30.70 -5.96 -27.94
N PRO A 77 -32.03 -6.00 -27.92
CA PRO A 77 -32.85 -5.47 -29.02
C PRO A 77 -32.55 -3.97 -29.21
N ALA A 78 -32.40 -3.55 -30.46
CA ALA A 78 -32.34 -2.14 -30.76
C ALA A 78 -33.67 -1.50 -30.30
N PRO A 79 -33.65 -0.28 -29.73
CA PRO A 79 -34.88 0.38 -29.32
C PRO A 79 -35.72 0.71 -30.55
N GLY A 80 -36.91 0.05 -30.66
CA GLY A 80 -37.87 0.28 -31.76
C GLY A 80 -38.44 -1.02 -32.36
N PRO A 81 -39.55 -0.97 -33.09
CA PRO A 81 -40.07 -2.12 -33.83
C PRO A 81 -39.10 -2.43 -34.99
N GLY A 82 -38.39 -3.52 -34.90
CA GLY A 82 -37.32 -3.89 -35.81
C GLY A 82 -37.37 -5.36 -36.31
N PRO A 83 -36.54 -5.74 -37.27
CA PRO A 83 -36.45 -7.07 -37.88
C PRO A 83 -36.02 -8.15 -36.84
N PRO A 84 -36.00 -9.44 -37.21
CA PRO A 84 -35.77 -10.56 -36.32
C PRO A 84 -34.51 -10.41 -35.44
N PRO A 85 -34.45 -11.06 -34.27
CA PRO A 85 -33.38 -10.88 -33.30
C PRO A 85 -32.02 -11.08 -34.00
N PRO A 86 -31.07 -10.14 -33.78
CA PRO A 86 -29.74 -10.24 -34.34
C PRO A 86 -29.02 -11.49 -33.76
N PRO A 87 -27.98 -11.99 -34.47
CA PRO A 87 -27.20 -13.15 -33.98
C PRO A 87 -26.61 -12.90 -32.56
N PRO A 88 -26.19 -13.94 -31.82
CA PRO A 88 -25.65 -13.82 -30.47
C PRO A 88 -24.60 -12.73 -30.41
N GLY A 89 -24.69 -11.85 -29.39
CA GLY A 89 -23.70 -10.82 -29.14
C GLY A 89 -22.52 -11.33 -28.30
N VAL A 90 -22.60 -12.56 -27.84
CA VAL A 90 -21.50 -13.27 -27.13
C VAL A 90 -20.62 -13.92 -28.20
N ILE A 91 -19.34 -13.67 -28.09
CA ILE A 91 -18.31 -14.20 -29.01
C ILE A 91 -17.76 -15.51 -28.48
N ASP A 92 -17.51 -15.58 -27.15
CA ASP A 92 -16.95 -16.76 -26.49
C ASP A 92 -17.29 -16.81 -25.01
N VAL A 93 -17.08 -17.97 -24.40
CA VAL A 93 -17.10 -18.15 -22.95
C VAL A 93 -15.87 -18.98 -22.59
N LEU A 94 -14.87 -18.34 -22.00
CA LEU A 94 -13.62 -18.95 -21.59
C LEU A 94 -13.80 -19.71 -20.27
N THR A 95 -13.11 -20.82 -20.15
CA THR A 95 -12.99 -21.66 -18.94
C THR A 95 -11.51 -21.95 -18.69
N ALA A 96 -11.17 -22.61 -17.60
CA ALA A 96 -9.81 -23.04 -17.29
C ALA A 96 -9.15 -23.81 -18.47
N LYS A 97 -9.95 -24.56 -19.25
CA LYS A 97 -9.49 -25.33 -20.42
C LYS A 97 -9.06 -24.46 -21.61
N ASP A 98 -9.43 -23.19 -21.61
CA ASP A 98 -9.07 -22.23 -22.66
C ASP A 98 -7.77 -21.50 -22.35
N VAL A 99 -7.15 -21.71 -21.19
CA VAL A 99 -5.83 -21.18 -20.84
C VAL A 99 -4.75 -21.96 -21.60
N PRO A 100 -4.04 -21.34 -22.54
CA PRO A 100 -3.13 -22.08 -23.43
C PRO A 100 -1.81 -22.51 -22.77
N GLY A 101 -1.37 -21.81 -21.73
CA GLY A 101 -0.20 -22.11 -20.90
C GLY A 101 -0.60 -22.70 -19.56
N GLU A 102 -0.10 -22.11 -18.49
CA GLU A 102 -0.39 -22.52 -17.12
C GLU A 102 -1.64 -21.79 -16.61
N ASN A 103 -2.61 -22.51 -16.05
CA ASN A 103 -3.77 -21.94 -15.37
C ASN A 103 -3.38 -21.47 -13.97
N ASP A 104 -2.39 -20.57 -13.87
CA ASP A 104 -1.79 -20.10 -12.63
C ASP A 104 -1.36 -18.64 -12.74
N ILE A 105 -1.69 -17.84 -11.72
CA ILE A 105 -1.27 -16.43 -11.56
C ILE A 105 -0.67 -16.19 -10.18
N SER A 106 -0.20 -17.25 -9.51
CA SER A 106 0.40 -17.18 -8.18
C SER A 106 1.67 -16.34 -8.16
N PRO A 107 1.70 -15.18 -7.49
CA PRO A 107 2.85 -14.25 -7.56
C PRO A 107 4.09 -14.80 -6.83
N THR A 108 3.89 -15.77 -5.94
CA THR A 108 4.96 -16.38 -5.14
C THR A 108 5.38 -17.77 -5.62
N GLY A 109 4.90 -18.21 -6.80
CA GLY A 109 5.24 -19.49 -7.41
C GLY A 109 4.78 -20.71 -6.59
N ARG A 110 3.67 -20.59 -5.86
CA ARG A 110 3.08 -21.71 -5.10
C ARG A 110 2.07 -22.52 -5.89
N HIS A 111 1.69 -22.03 -7.06
CA HIS A 111 0.71 -22.68 -7.94
C HIS A 111 -0.63 -22.96 -7.25
N ASP A 112 -1.09 -22.00 -6.43
CA ASP A 112 -2.32 -22.10 -5.62
C ASP A 112 -3.40 -21.07 -6.01
N GLU A 113 -3.15 -20.27 -7.07
CA GLU A 113 -4.08 -19.24 -7.53
C GLU A 113 -4.34 -19.37 -9.04
N PRO A 114 -5.41 -20.09 -9.43
CA PRO A 114 -5.71 -20.30 -10.84
C PRO A 114 -6.28 -19.04 -11.52
N VAL A 115 -6.01 -18.88 -12.83
CA VAL A 115 -6.66 -17.87 -13.68
C VAL A 115 -8.18 -18.02 -13.64
N LEU A 116 -8.67 -19.26 -13.77
CA LEU A 116 -10.07 -19.66 -13.58
C LEU A 116 -10.11 -20.97 -12.81
N ALA A 117 -10.96 -21.07 -11.79
CA ALA A 117 -11.11 -22.29 -11.03
C ALA A 117 -11.62 -23.46 -11.90
N ASP A 118 -11.09 -24.66 -11.68
CA ASP A 118 -11.44 -25.89 -12.40
C ASP A 118 -11.79 -27.01 -11.41
N GLY A 119 -12.99 -27.51 -11.50
CA GLY A 119 -13.49 -28.63 -10.70
C GLY A 119 -13.87 -28.28 -9.25
N GLU A 120 -13.20 -27.37 -8.59
CA GLU A 120 -13.48 -26.97 -7.21
C GLU A 120 -13.42 -25.45 -7.04
N VAL A 121 -14.31 -24.91 -6.19
CA VAL A 121 -14.27 -23.52 -5.76
C VAL A 121 -13.91 -23.43 -4.29
N GLN A 122 -13.08 -22.45 -3.92
CA GLN A 122 -12.51 -22.29 -2.59
C GLN A 122 -13.11 -21.12 -1.80
N PHE A 123 -13.82 -20.20 -2.49
CA PHE A 123 -14.51 -19.07 -1.85
C PHE A 123 -15.68 -18.57 -2.70
N PHE A 124 -16.67 -17.94 -2.04
CA PHE A 124 -17.78 -17.28 -2.70
C PHE A 124 -17.29 -16.09 -3.53
N GLY A 125 -17.54 -16.14 -4.84
CA GLY A 125 -17.07 -15.09 -5.76
C GLY A 125 -15.78 -15.46 -6.52
N GLN A 126 -15.27 -16.67 -6.41
CA GLN A 126 -14.13 -17.14 -7.20
C GLN A 126 -14.49 -17.19 -8.68
N PRO A 127 -13.66 -16.60 -9.59
CA PRO A 127 -13.88 -16.69 -11.03
C PRO A 127 -13.78 -18.12 -11.56
N ILE A 128 -14.81 -18.56 -12.29
CA ILE A 128 -14.92 -19.92 -12.85
C ILE A 128 -15.04 -19.95 -14.37
N PHE A 129 -15.50 -18.86 -14.98
CA PHE A 129 -15.52 -18.64 -16.43
C PHE A 129 -15.47 -17.15 -16.73
N CYS A 130 -15.23 -16.78 -18.01
CA CYS A 130 -15.27 -15.41 -18.49
C CYS A 130 -16.05 -15.33 -19.80
N VAL A 131 -17.10 -14.53 -19.82
CA VAL A 131 -17.90 -14.27 -21.05
C VAL A 131 -17.24 -13.14 -21.83
N ILE A 132 -16.99 -13.36 -23.12
CA ILE A 132 -16.45 -12.39 -24.07
C ILE A 132 -17.56 -11.99 -25.04
N ALA A 133 -17.86 -10.70 -25.11
CA ALA A 133 -18.93 -10.16 -25.93
C ALA A 133 -18.55 -8.85 -26.64
N GLU A 134 -19.39 -8.38 -27.55
CA GLU A 134 -19.17 -7.11 -28.29
C GLU A 134 -19.35 -5.87 -27.42
N THR A 135 -20.09 -5.98 -26.30
CA THR A 135 -20.27 -4.90 -25.34
C THR A 135 -20.21 -5.43 -23.92
N ARG A 136 -19.80 -4.59 -22.97
CA ARG A 136 -19.78 -4.90 -21.55
C ARG A 136 -21.14 -5.36 -21.02
N GLU A 137 -22.21 -4.67 -21.43
CA GLU A 137 -23.56 -4.99 -20.97
C GLU A 137 -24.03 -6.37 -21.48
N GLN A 138 -23.66 -6.75 -22.71
CA GLN A 138 -23.96 -8.09 -23.22
C GLN A 138 -23.20 -9.16 -22.43
N ALA A 139 -21.90 -8.95 -22.15
CA ALA A 139 -21.11 -9.87 -21.33
C ALA A 139 -21.75 -10.07 -19.95
N ARG A 140 -22.11 -8.97 -19.26
CA ARG A 140 -22.77 -9.01 -17.94
C ARG A 140 -24.11 -9.73 -17.93
N ARG A 141 -24.95 -9.51 -18.93
CA ARG A 141 -26.25 -10.21 -19.05
C ARG A 141 -26.04 -11.69 -19.31
N ALA A 142 -25.09 -12.04 -20.14
CA ALA A 142 -24.82 -13.42 -20.50
C ALA A 142 -24.29 -14.24 -19.32
N THR A 143 -23.47 -13.68 -18.42
CA THR A 143 -22.98 -14.39 -17.23
C THR A 143 -24.13 -14.93 -16.37
N ARG A 144 -25.25 -14.19 -16.28
CA ARG A 144 -26.43 -14.56 -15.48
C ARG A 144 -27.25 -15.72 -16.09
N LEU A 145 -26.96 -16.12 -17.33
CA LEU A 145 -27.64 -17.21 -18.03
C LEU A 145 -26.86 -18.54 -17.89
N ALA A 146 -25.68 -18.51 -17.35
CA ALA A 146 -24.95 -19.73 -16.99
C ALA A 146 -25.62 -20.43 -15.80
N ARG A 147 -25.57 -21.76 -15.80
CA ARG A 147 -26.07 -22.60 -14.71
C ARG A 147 -24.95 -23.46 -14.19
N VAL A 148 -24.63 -23.31 -12.91
CA VAL A 148 -23.59 -24.07 -12.25
C VAL A 148 -24.20 -24.83 -11.07
N GLU A 149 -23.96 -26.12 -11.01
CA GLU A 149 -24.43 -27.00 -9.95
C GLU A 149 -23.21 -27.37 -9.07
N TYR A 150 -23.39 -27.33 -7.75
CA TYR A 150 -22.33 -27.52 -6.79
C TYR A 150 -22.68 -28.65 -5.80
N GLU A 151 -21.68 -29.39 -5.40
CA GLU A 151 -21.69 -30.22 -4.19
C GLU A 151 -20.90 -29.47 -3.11
N GLU A 152 -21.62 -28.95 -2.11
CA GLU A 152 -21.02 -28.13 -1.04
C GLU A 152 -20.09 -28.96 -0.16
N LEU A 153 -18.96 -28.38 0.21
CA LEU A 153 -17.94 -28.91 1.10
C LEU A 153 -17.89 -28.09 2.41
N PRO A 154 -17.36 -28.66 3.48
CA PRO A 154 -17.12 -27.90 4.72
C PRO A 154 -16.21 -26.71 4.46
N PHE A 155 -16.49 -25.56 5.09
CA PHE A 155 -15.70 -24.34 4.95
C PHE A 155 -15.49 -23.61 6.27
N VAL A 156 -14.48 -22.79 6.31
CA VAL A 156 -14.16 -21.89 7.43
C VAL A 156 -13.83 -20.51 6.92
N THR A 157 -14.45 -19.49 7.52
CA THR A 157 -14.18 -18.08 7.20
C THR A 157 -13.71 -17.26 8.40
N ASP A 158 -13.95 -17.72 9.62
CA ASP A 158 -13.49 -17.04 10.84
C ASP A 158 -12.23 -17.71 11.41
N ILE A 159 -11.14 -16.94 11.48
CA ILE A 159 -9.87 -17.38 12.09
C ILE A 159 -10.00 -17.68 13.58
N GLY A 160 -11.00 -17.11 14.26
CA GLY A 160 -11.28 -17.42 15.67
C GLY A 160 -11.78 -18.85 15.92
N ALA A 161 -12.19 -19.58 14.86
CA ALA A 161 -12.57 -20.98 14.92
C ALA A 161 -11.39 -21.94 14.67
N LEU A 162 -10.18 -21.43 14.37
CA LEU A 162 -9.01 -22.19 13.99
C LEU A 162 -7.95 -22.21 15.11
N ASP A 163 -7.21 -23.32 15.17
CA ASP A 163 -6.04 -23.46 16.03
C ASP A 163 -4.76 -23.06 15.24
N PRO A 164 -4.10 -21.93 15.55
CA PRO A 164 -2.95 -21.45 14.81
C PRO A 164 -1.74 -22.39 14.85
N THR A 165 -1.75 -23.42 15.72
CA THR A 165 -0.66 -24.39 15.86
C THR A 165 -0.90 -25.71 15.12
N ARG A 166 -2.11 -25.94 14.59
CA ARG A 166 -2.53 -27.22 14.01
C ARG A 166 -3.22 -27.11 12.66
N ASP A 167 -3.96 -26.03 12.44
CA ASP A 167 -4.76 -25.89 11.24
C ASP A 167 -3.90 -25.49 10.01
N LYS A 168 -4.48 -25.67 8.83
CA LYS A 168 -3.80 -25.45 7.55
C LYS A 168 -3.30 -24.02 7.40
N LEU A 169 -2.01 -23.90 7.09
CA LEU A 169 -1.36 -22.62 6.75
C LEU A 169 -1.18 -22.51 5.23
N VAL A 170 -1.31 -21.30 4.69
CA VAL A 170 -1.03 -21.03 3.26
C VAL A 170 0.46 -20.93 2.98
N THR A 171 1.27 -20.53 3.99
CA THR A 171 2.74 -20.45 3.90
C THR A 171 3.37 -20.89 5.22
N PRO A 172 4.67 -21.27 5.25
CA PRO A 172 5.37 -21.56 6.49
C PRO A 172 5.38 -20.36 7.44
N PRO A 173 5.15 -20.57 8.75
CA PRO A 173 5.20 -19.52 9.75
C PRO A 173 6.62 -18.96 9.91
N LEU A 174 6.72 -17.75 10.46
CA LEU A 174 7.98 -17.18 10.94
C LEU A 174 7.95 -17.09 12.46
N THR A 175 9.12 -17.27 13.08
CA THR A 175 9.32 -17.03 14.52
C THR A 175 10.49 -16.08 14.72
N LEU A 176 10.28 -14.99 15.45
CA LEU A 176 11.34 -14.09 15.92
C LEU A 176 11.57 -14.30 17.42
N LYS A 177 12.83 -14.37 17.82
CA LYS A 177 13.23 -14.59 19.21
C LYS A 177 14.43 -13.72 19.59
N ARG A 178 14.34 -13.10 20.77
CA ARG A 178 15.49 -12.49 21.42
C ARG A 178 15.36 -12.67 22.94
N GLY A 179 16.38 -13.19 23.58
CA GLY A 179 16.32 -13.58 25.00
C GLY A 179 15.39 -14.76 25.28
N ASP A 180 15.08 -14.99 26.54
CA ASP A 180 14.11 -16.01 27.01
C ASP A 180 12.83 -15.33 27.50
N ALA A 181 11.89 -15.11 26.58
CA ALA A 181 10.62 -14.44 26.88
C ALA A 181 9.81 -15.21 27.94
N ALA A 182 9.76 -16.54 27.83
CA ALA A 182 8.99 -17.36 28.76
C ALA A 182 9.56 -17.27 30.20
N ALA A 183 10.88 -17.29 30.36
CA ALA A 183 11.50 -17.11 31.68
C ALA A 183 11.27 -15.68 32.20
N ALA A 184 11.48 -14.65 31.36
CA ALA A 184 11.28 -13.26 31.73
C ALA A 184 9.84 -12.99 32.19
N ILE A 185 8.84 -13.51 31.49
CA ILE A 185 7.42 -13.39 31.85
C ILE A 185 7.14 -14.14 33.18
N ARG A 186 7.62 -15.37 33.32
CA ARG A 186 7.40 -16.13 34.57
C ARG A 186 8.00 -15.47 35.81
N GLN A 187 9.16 -14.83 35.68
CA GLN A 187 9.89 -14.18 36.78
C GLN A 187 9.43 -12.73 37.03
N ALA A 188 8.66 -12.15 36.14
CA ALA A 188 8.18 -10.77 36.27
C ALA A 188 7.30 -10.59 37.52
N PRO A 189 7.39 -9.45 38.22
CA PRO A 189 6.54 -9.12 39.36
C PRO A 189 5.04 -9.10 38.97
N ARG A 190 4.73 -8.64 37.78
CA ARG A 190 3.37 -8.58 37.22
C ARG A 190 3.32 -9.21 35.85
N ARG A 191 2.15 -9.74 35.52
CA ARG A 191 1.89 -10.39 34.23
C ARG A 191 0.49 -10.01 33.72
N LEU A 192 0.36 -9.92 32.42
CA LEU A 192 -0.93 -9.82 31.74
C LEU A 192 -0.97 -10.79 30.55
N LYS A 193 -2.17 -11.21 30.19
CA LYS A 193 -2.45 -12.05 29.03
C LYS A 193 -3.78 -11.64 28.41
N GLY A 194 -3.84 -11.68 27.09
CA GLY A 194 -5.07 -11.37 26.38
C GLY A 194 -5.04 -11.78 24.93
N THR A 195 -6.17 -11.55 24.28
CA THR A 195 -6.37 -11.70 22.85
C THR A 195 -6.96 -10.41 22.31
N MET A 196 -6.53 -9.97 21.13
CA MET A 196 -7.09 -8.82 20.41
C MET A 196 -7.45 -9.22 19.00
N ARG A 197 -8.67 -8.86 18.56
CA ARG A 197 -9.05 -8.95 17.15
C ARG A 197 -8.79 -7.62 16.46
N VAL A 198 -8.16 -7.69 15.29
CA VAL A 198 -7.89 -6.54 14.42
C VAL A 198 -8.47 -6.85 13.06
N GLY A 199 -9.50 -6.13 12.64
CA GLY A 199 -10.23 -6.38 11.40
C GLY A 199 -9.41 -6.16 10.14
N GLY A 200 -9.85 -6.78 9.05
CA GLY A 200 -9.36 -6.47 7.71
C GLY A 200 -9.85 -5.12 7.21
N GLN A 201 -9.52 -4.80 5.94
CA GLN A 201 -9.93 -3.55 5.31
C GLN A 201 -10.02 -3.74 3.81
N GLU A 202 -11.02 -3.09 3.16
CA GLU A 202 -11.14 -2.98 1.72
C GLU A 202 -10.29 -1.81 1.21
N HIS A 203 -9.59 -1.99 0.09
CA HIS A 203 -8.75 -0.94 -0.50
C HIS A 203 -9.56 0.29 -0.93
N PHE A 204 -10.74 0.05 -1.44
CA PHE A 204 -11.68 1.07 -1.89
C PHE A 204 -11.06 2.13 -2.82
N TYR A 205 -10.11 1.71 -3.67
CA TYR A 205 -9.58 2.58 -4.73
C TYR A 205 -10.73 3.07 -5.64
N LEU A 206 -10.69 4.31 -6.11
CA LEU A 206 -11.77 4.88 -6.94
C LEU A 206 -11.83 4.22 -8.32
N GLU A 207 -10.70 3.99 -8.97
CA GLU A 207 -10.59 3.15 -10.15
C GLU A 207 -10.51 1.69 -9.74
N GLY A 208 -11.50 0.84 -10.08
CA GLY A 208 -11.46 -0.61 -9.90
C GLY A 208 -10.33 -1.27 -10.72
N HIS A 209 -10.20 -2.58 -10.62
CA HIS A 209 -9.32 -3.32 -11.52
C HIS A 209 -9.80 -3.20 -12.95
N ILE A 210 -8.84 -3.06 -13.88
CA ILE A 210 -9.12 -2.97 -15.31
C ILE A 210 -7.87 -3.36 -16.11
N ALA A 211 -8.09 -4.11 -17.17
CA ALA A 211 -7.07 -4.44 -18.16
C ALA A 211 -7.64 -4.39 -19.56
N MET A 212 -6.86 -3.86 -20.51
CA MET A 212 -7.14 -3.92 -21.93
C MET A 212 -5.93 -4.54 -22.65
N ALA A 213 -6.13 -5.68 -23.32
CA ALA A 213 -5.11 -6.36 -24.10
C ALA A 213 -5.34 -6.11 -25.60
N VAL A 214 -4.28 -5.72 -26.29
CA VAL A 214 -4.28 -5.46 -27.74
C VAL A 214 -3.27 -6.42 -28.39
N PRO A 215 -3.71 -7.35 -29.27
CA PRO A 215 -2.81 -8.27 -29.96
C PRO A 215 -1.96 -7.50 -30.98
N GLY A 216 -0.67 -7.82 -31.02
CA GLY A 216 0.29 -7.31 -32.00
C GLY A 216 0.56 -8.32 -33.12
N GLU A 217 1.71 -8.16 -33.77
CA GLU A 217 2.24 -9.14 -34.72
C GLU A 217 2.70 -10.42 -34.00
N ASP A 218 2.74 -11.53 -34.69
CA ASP A 218 3.18 -12.83 -34.19
C ASP A 218 2.58 -13.22 -32.84
N GLN A 219 3.39 -13.24 -31.80
CA GLN A 219 2.97 -13.57 -30.42
C GLN A 219 2.79 -12.32 -29.54
N ASP A 220 3.07 -11.13 -30.04
CA ASP A 220 3.09 -9.91 -29.28
C ASP A 220 1.71 -9.52 -28.73
N VAL A 221 1.69 -9.05 -27.48
CA VAL A 221 0.50 -8.46 -26.86
C VAL A 221 0.91 -7.22 -26.05
N THR A 222 0.23 -6.12 -26.30
CA THR A 222 0.31 -4.92 -25.44
C THR A 222 -0.84 -4.92 -24.46
N ILE A 223 -0.53 -4.77 -23.18
CA ILE A 223 -1.51 -4.75 -22.08
C ILE A 223 -1.48 -3.40 -21.39
N TYR A 224 -2.64 -2.73 -21.35
CA TYR A 224 -2.87 -1.58 -20.50
C TYR A 224 -3.57 -2.08 -19.24
N SER A 225 -2.89 -2.00 -18.08
CA SER A 225 -3.42 -2.53 -16.82
C SER A 225 -3.27 -1.53 -15.67
N SER A 226 -4.31 -1.39 -14.87
CA SER A 226 -4.25 -0.66 -13.61
C SER A 226 -3.54 -1.52 -12.57
N THR A 227 -2.20 -1.42 -12.53
CA THR A 227 -1.32 -2.26 -11.72
C THR A 227 -0.18 -1.47 -11.09
N GLN A 228 0.20 -1.86 -9.87
CA GLN A 228 1.42 -1.38 -9.18
C GLN A 228 2.67 -2.12 -9.65
N HIS A 229 2.52 -3.24 -10.40
CA HIS A 229 3.62 -4.13 -10.76
C HIS A 229 3.56 -4.57 -12.24
N PRO A 230 3.85 -3.68 -13.20
CA PRO A 230 3.79 -4.03 -14.63
C PRO A 230 4.64 -5.25 -15.01
N SER A 231 5.82 -5.42 -14.39
CA SER A 231 6.70 -6.57 -14.66
C SER A 231 6.11 -7.90 -14.20
N GLU A 232 5.36 -7.93 -13.10
CA GLU A 232 4.70 -9.16 -12.67
C GLU A 232 3.53 -9.51 -13.59
N VAL A 233 2.70 -8.52 -13.95
CA VAL A 233 1.65 -8.72 -14.96
C VAL A 233 2.25 -9.29 -16.26
N GLN A 234 3.41 -8.77 -16.71
CA GLN A 234 4.13 -9.29 -17.88
C GLN A 234 4.48 -10.79 -17.74
N HIS A 235 5.02 -11.18 -16.59
CA HIS A 235 5.42 -12.57 -16.33
C HIS A 235 4.20 -13.49 -16.22
N MET A 236 3.19 -13.11 -15.42
CA MET A 236 2.00 -13.95 -15.23
C MET A 236 1.20 -14.12 -16.52
N VAL A 237 1.07 -13.07 -17.32
CA VAL A 237 0.44 -13.19 -18.64
C VAL A 237 1.26 -14.06 -19.60
N GLY A 238 2.60 -13.95 -19.55
CA GLY A 238 3.48 -14.81 -20.33
C GLY A 238 3.28 -16.30 -19.99
N HIS A 239 3.20 -16.64 -18.69
CA HIS A 239 2.91 -18.00 -18.22
C HIS A 239 1.53 -18.49 -18.67
N ALA A 240 0.49 -17.68 -18.46
CA ALA A 240 -0.88 -18.04 -18.85
C ALA A 240 -1.04 -18.23 -20.38
N LEU A 241 -0.28 -17.50 -21.19
CA LEU A 241 -0.28 -17.64 -22.65
C LEU A 241 0.72 -18.70 -23.16
N GLY A 242 1.65 -19.16 -22.34
CA GLY A 242 2.74 -20.05 -22.77
C GLY A 242 3.73 -19.38 -23.73
N VAL A 243 4.00 -18.07 -23.58
CA VAL A 243 4.90 -17.28 -24.41
C VAL A 243 6.01 -16.62 -23.57
N PRO A 244 7.17 -16.28 -24.18
CA PRO A 244 8.23 -15.60 -23.46
C PRO A 244 7.83 -14.19 -23.06
N SER A 245 8.37 -13.68 -21.92
CA SER A 245 8.03 -12.38 -21.36
C SER A 245 8.25 -11.20 -22.32
N ASN A 246 9.20 -11.29 -23.26
CA ASN A 246 9.46 -10.24 -24.24
C ASN A 246 8.39 -10.11 -25.33
N ALA A 247 7.49 -11.10 -25.46
CA ALA A 247 6.29 -10.98 -26.30
C ALA A 247 5.18 -10.15 -25.63
N ILE A 248 5.30 -9.84 -24.34
CA ILE A 248 4.29 -9.08 -23.58
C ILE A 248 4.85 -7.71 -23.21
N THR A 249 4.12 -6.65 -23.58
CA THR A 249 4.40 -5.29 -23.13
C THR A 249 3.27 -4.83 -22.22
N VAL A 250 3.60 -4.37 -21.00
CA VAL A 250 2.61 -3.81 -20.06
C VAL A 250 2.87 -2.33 -19.89
N GLU A 251 1.81 -1.53 -20.01
CA GLU A 251 1.88 -0.08 -19.88
C GLU A 251 0.84 0.46 -18.89
N MET A 252 1.27 1.43 -18.05
CA MET A 252 0.43 2.12 -17.09
C MET A 252 0.88 3.58 -16.92
N ARG A 253 -0.02 4.56 -17.14
CA ARG A 253 0.30 6.00 -16.98
C ARG A 253 -0.04 6.52 -15.60
N ARG A 254 -1.20 6.19 -15.07
CA ARG A 254 -1.69 6.54 -13.73
C ARG A 254 -2.77 5.56 -13.29
N MET A 255 -2.90 5.40 -11.98
CA MET A 255 -3.99 4.65 -11.33
C MET A 255 -4.84 5.57 -10.47
N GLY A 256 -6.12 5.27 -10.38
CA GLY A 256 -7.07 5.90 -9.46
C GLY A 256 -7.04 5.27 -8.07
N GLY A 257 -5.83 5.18 -7.48
CA GLY A 257 -5.54 4.50 -6.22
C GLY A 257 -5.07 3.06 -6.44
N GLY A 258 -4.23 2.58 -5.53
CA GLY A 258 -3.74 1.20 -5.50
C GLY A 258 -3.69 0.67 -4.08
N PHE A 259 -2.98 1.38 -3.18
CA PHE A 259 -2.86 1.10 -1.74
C PHE A 259 -2.33 -0.29 -1.39
N GLY A 260 -1.74 -1.01 -2.34
CA GLY A 260 -1.30 -2.40 -2.25
C GLY A 260 -2.24 -3.40 -2.96
N GLY A 261 -3.52 -3.07 -3.14
CA GLY A 261 -4.50 -3.97 -3.76
C GLY A 261 -4.30 -4.23 -5.25
N LYS A 262 -3.41 -3.49 -5.90
CA LYS A 262 -3.07 -3.65 -7.31
C LYS A 262 -1.62 -4.12 -7.52
N GLU A 263 -1.00 -4.72 -6.50
CA GLU A 263 0.33 -5.34 -6.67
C GLU A 263 0.22 -6.63 -7.49
N THR A 264 -0.65 -7.54 -7.10
CA THR A 264 -0.82 -8.89 -7.68
C THR A 264 -2.19 -9.11 -8.30
N GLN A 265 -3.25 -8.58 -7.70
CA GLN A 265 -4.64 -8.87 -8.03
C GLN A 265 -5.07 -8.47 -9.45
N GLY A 266 -4.31 -7.59 -10.10
CA GLY A 266 -4.50 -7.22 -11.51
C GLY A 266 -4.15 -8.31 -12.50
N ASN A 267 -3.36 -9.32 -12.09
CA ASN A 267 -2.85 -10.39 -12.95
C ASN A 267 -3.98 -11.18 -13.63
N GLN A 268 -5.06 -11.49 -12.89
CA GLN A 268 -6.20 -12.25 -13.39
C GLN A 268 -6.91 -11.55 -14.55
N PHE A 269 -7.19 -10.25 -14.40
CA PHE A 269 -7.90 -9.47 -15.43
C PHE A 269 -7.03 -9.32 -16.68
N ALA A 270 -5.72 -9.11 -16.49
CA ALA A 270 -4.76 -8.98 -17.57
C ALA A 270 -4.57 -10.29 -18.33
N ALA A 271 -4.44 -11.42 -17.62
CA ALA A 271 -4.31 -12.75 -18.23
C ALA A 271 -5.54 -13.11 -19.06
N LEU A 272 -6.74 -12.96 -18.51
CA LEU A 272 -7.98 -13.24 -19.23
C LEU A 272 -8.18 -12.34 -20.44
N ALA A 273 -7.87 -11.04 -20.34
CA ALA A 273 -7.93 -10.12 -21.46
C ALA A 273 -6.96 -10.53 -22.57
N ALA A 274 -5.74 -10.94 -22.22
CA ALA A 274 -4.71 -11.36 -23.16
C ALA A 274 -5.04 -12.69 -23.84
N ILE A 275 -5.55 -13.68 -23.10
CA ILE A 275 -6.01 -14.99 -23.64
C ILE A 275 -7.11 -14.75 -24.67
N ALA A 276 -8.13 -13.97 -24.33
CA ALA A 276 -9.22 -13.64 -25.24
C ALA A 276 -8.73 -12.84 -26.46
N ALA A 277 -7.83 -11.88 -26.27
CA ALA A 277 -7.31 -11.06 -27.36
C ALA A 277 -6.51 -11.88 -28.37
N LYS A 278 -5.67 -12.80 -27.92
CA LYS A 278 -4.92 -13.73 -28.78
C LYS A 278 -5.85 -14.68 -29.50
N LYS A 279 -6.82 -15.27 -28.82
CA LYS A 279 -7.76 -16.25 -29.38
C LYS A 279 -8.62 -15.65 -30.50
N HIS A 280 -9.04 -14.38 -30.34
CA HIS A 280 -9.96 -13.73 -31.27
C HIS A 280 -9.29 -12.69 -32.21
N HIS A 281 -8.00 -12.47 -32.10
CA HIS A 281 -7.23 -11.47 -32.86
C HIS A 281 -7.89 -10.07 -32.81
N ARG A 282 -8.44 -9.69 -31.66
CA ARG A 282 -9.13 -8.42 -31.40
C ARG A 282 -8.72 -7.89 -30.04
N ALA A 283 -8.72 -6.57 -29.85
CA ALA A 283 -8.55 -6.00 -28.54
C ALA A 283 -9.66 -6.50 -27.58
N VAL A 284 -9.31 -6.76 -26.33
CA VAL A 284 -10.25 -7.19 -25.29
C VAL A 284 -10.04 -6.35 -24.04
N LYS A 285 -11.13 -5.81 -23.49
CA LYS A 285 -11.14 -5.04 -22.24
C LYS A 285 -11.95 -5.77 -21.18
N ILE A 286 -11.36 -5.93 -20.00
CA ILE A 286 -12.03 -6.50 -18.82
C ILE A 286 -12.05 -5.46 -17.71
N ARG A 287 -13.24 -5.15 -17.26
CA ARG A 287 -13.51 -4.21 -16.16
C ARG A 287 -14.65 -4.75 -15.31
N PRO A 288 -14.39 -5.27 -14.11
CA PRO A 288 -15.44 -5.67 -13.20
C PRO A 288 -16.30 -4.46 -12.73
N ASP A 289 -17.49 -4.73 -12.26
CA ASP A 289 -18.24 -3.75 -11.50
C ASP A 289 -17.64 -3.60 -10.10
N ARG A 290 -17.98 -2.52 -9.40
CA ARG A 290 -17.47 -2.28 -8.05
C ARG A 290 -17.76 -3.44 -7.09
N ASP A 291 -18.98 -3.97 -7.15
CA ASP A 291 -19.41 -5.06 -6.26
C ASP A 291 -18.64 -6.35 -6.57
N ASP A 292 -18.47 -6.68 -7.86
CA ASP A 292 -17.70 -7.86 -8.29
C ASP A 292 -16.20 -7.71 -7.96
N ASP A 293 -15.64 -6.52 -8.13
CA ASP A 293 -14.26 -6.19 -7.75
C ASP A 293 -14.07 -6.42 -6.24
N MET A 294 -14.96 -5.86 -5.41
CA MET A 294 -14.90 -6.02 -3.95
C MET A 294 -15.11 -7.46 -3.48
N ILE A 295 -15.82 -8.30 -4.22
CA ILE A 295 -16.03 -9.73 -3.88
C ILE A 295 -14.81 -10.56 -4.31
N ALA A 296 -14.30 -10.33 -5.51
CA ALA A 296 -13.35 -11.24 -6.16
C ALA A 296 -11.88 -10.90 -5.91
N THR A 297 -11.57 -9.71 -5.34
CA THR A 297 -10.19 -9.26 -5.13
C THR A 297 -9.79 -9.25 -3.66
N GLY A 298 -8.48 -9.29 -3.41
CA GLY A 298 -7.89 -9.41 -2.08
C GLY A 298 -8.15 -8.24 -1.15
N LYS A 299 -8.00 -8.49 0.16
CA LYS A 299 -8.26 -7.55 1.26
C LYS A 299 -7.05 -7.44 2.18
N ARG A 300 -7.01 -6.39 3.03
CA ARG A 300 -6.10 -6.37 4.18
C ARG A 300 -6.37 -7.58 5.06
N HIS A 301 -5.31 -8.26 5.49
CA HIS A 301 -5.39 -9.33 6.47
C HIS A 301 -5.98 -8.83 7.79
N ASP A 302 -7.01 -9.52 8.29
CA ASP A 302 -7.40 -9.41 9.68
C ASP A 302 -6.57 -10.38 10.53
N PHE A 303 -6.39 -10.00 11.79
CA PHE A 303 -5.56 -10.76 12.73
C PHE A 303 -6.32 -11.06 14.02
N LEU A 304 -6.03 -12.24 14.58
CA LEU A 304 -6.24 -12.56 15.97
C LEU A 304 -4.85 -12.59 16.62
N ILE A 305 -4.64 -11.70 17.60
CA ILE A 305 -3.34 -11.50 18.24
C ILE A 305 -3.46 -11.98 19.67
N ASP A 306 -2.88 -13.13 19.99
CA ASP A 306 -2.69 -13.55 21.35
C ASP A 306 -1.38 -12.98 21.88
N TYR A 307 -1.42 -12.47 23.12
CA TYR A 307 -0.25 -11.86 23.74
C TYR A 307 -0.15 -12.18 25.23
N GLU A 308 1.09 -12.27 25.70
CA GLU A 308 1.44 -12.33 27.12
C GLU A 308 2.62 -11.39 27.39
N ALA A 309 2.58 -10.65 28.50
CA ALA A 309 3.65 -9.74 28.88
C ALA A 309 3.96 -9.83 30.38
N GLY A 310 5.26 -9.80 30.69
CA GLY A 310 5.77 -9.66 32.05
C GLY A 310 6.35 -8.26 32.23
N PHE A 311 6.05 -7.59 33.35
CA PHE A 311 6.49 -6.23 33.65
C PHE A 311 6.68 -6.01 35.16
N ASP A 312 7.36 -4.92 35.51
CA ASP A 312 7.57 -4.54 36.92
C ASP A 312 6.49 -3.55 37.41
N ASP A 313 6.55 -3.16 38.68
CA ASP A 313 5.60 -2.23 39.32
C ASP A 313 5.67 -0.80 38.74
N GLU A 314 6.77 -0.47 38.06
CA GLU A 314 6.95 0.80 37.37
C GLU A 314 6.42 0.79 35.94
N GLY A 315 6.06 -0.36 35.39
CA GLY A 315 5.60 -0.55 34.03
C GLY A 315 6.74 -0.73 33.00
N ASN A 316 7.94 -1.09 33.43
CA ASN A 316 8.96 -1.53 32.49
C ASN A 316 8.63 -2.96 32.05
N ILE A 317 8.53 -3.17 30.75
CA ILE A 317 8.25 -4.49 30.17
C ILE A 317 9.56 -5.29 30.14
N LEU A 318 9.51 -6.51 30.68
CA LEU A 318 10.64 -7.41 30.83
C LEU A 318 10.65 -8.50 29.76
N GLY A 319 9.47 -8.93 29.30
CA GLY A 319 9.34 -9.93 28.26
C GLY A 319 7.94 -9.93 27.64
N VAL A 320 7.87 -10.30 26.37
CA VAL A 320 6.59 -10.43 25.64
C VAL A 320 6.57 -11.72 24.81
N ASP A 321 5.38 -12.30 24.69
CA ASP A 321 5.09 -13.43 23.83
C ASP A 321 3.87 -13.08 22.95
N PHE A 322 3.98 -13.31 21.62
CA PHE A 322 2.94 -13.04 20.66
C PHE A 322 2.68 -14.23 19.76
N MET A 323 1.40 -14.51 19.49
CA MET A 323 0.93 -15.29 18.35
C MET A 323 0.09 -14.38 17.44
N PHE A 324 0.54 -14.18 16.22
CA PHE A 324 -0.16 -13.41 15.18
C PHE A 324 -0.83 -14.38 14.20
N ALA A 325 -2.08 -14.75 14.46
CA ALA A 325 -2.88 -15.57 13.56
C ALA A 325 -3.59 -14.68 12.54
N ALA A 326 -3.30 -14.86 11.25
CA ALA A 326 -3.82 -14.03 10.17
C ALA A 326 -4.79 -14.83 9.29
N ARG A 327 -5.90 -14.20 8.88
CA ARG A 327 -6.71 -14.69 7.76
C ARG A 327 -5.94 -14.44 6.46
N CYS A 328 -5.73 -15.50 5.67
CA CYS A 328 -4.99 -15.39 4.42
C CYS A 328 -5.84 -15.68 3.19
N GLY A 329 -7.03 -16.24 3.36
CA GLY A 329 -7.86 -16.67 2.26
C GLY A 329 -7.46 -18.04 1.72
N PHE A 330 -7.85 -18.32 0.47
CA PHE A 330 -7.67 -19.64 -0.12
C PHE A 330 -6.27 -19.89 -0.70
N SER A 331 -5.53 -18.84 -1.02
CA SER A 331 -4.19 -18.90 -1.61
C SER A 331 -3.17 -18.07 -0.82
N ALA A 332 -1.90 -18.27 -1.10
CA ALA A 332 -0.82 -17.57 -0.43
C ALA A 332 -0.75 -16.09 -0.80
N ASP A 333 -0.92 -15.75 -2.06
CA ASP A 333 -0.68 -14.40 -2.59
C ASP A 333 0.55 -13.75 -1.91
N LEU A 334 0.39 -12.64 -1.20
CA LEU A 334 1.44 -11.96 -0.43
C LEU A 334 1.35 -12.20 1.09
N SER A 335 0.55 -13.19 1.55
CA SER A 335 0.29 -13.43 2.98
C SER A 335 1.54 -13.77 3.79
N GLY A 336 2.48 -14.52 3.22
CA GLY A 336 3.75 -14.83 3.90
C GLY A 336 4.53 -13.56 4.29
N PRO A 337 4.93 -12.72 3.33
CA PRO A 337 5.62 -11.46 3.61
C PRO A 337 4.82 -10.49 4.49
N VAL A 338 3.47 -10.46 4.39
CA VAL A 338 2.62 -9.62 5.24
C VAL A 338 2.67 -10.07 6.70
N THR A 339 2.54 -11.38 6.95
CA THR A 339 2.60 -11.92 8.31
C THR A 339 4.01 -11.81 8.90
N ASP A 340 5.05 -12.01 8.10
CA ASP A 340 6.44 -11.76 8.52
C ASP A 340 6.64 -10.28 8.94
N ARG A 341 6.09 -9.33 8.16
CA ARG A 341 6.21 -7.90 8.46
C ARG A 341 5.43 -7.48 9.72
N ALA A 342 4.34 -8.16 10.07
CA ALA A 342 3.67 -7.94 11.35
C ALA A 342 4.62 -8.22 12.52
N LEU A 343 5.41 -9.30 12.45
CA LEU A 343 6.40 -9.63 13.46
C LEU A 343 7.54 -8.60 13.52
N PHE A 344 8.00 -8.05 12.37
CA PHE A 344 9.02 -7.01 12.34
C PHE A 344 8.58 -5.69 12.98
N HIS A 345 7.28 -5.51 13.21
CA HIS A 345 6.72 -4.28 13.80
C HIS A 345 5.94 -4.55 15.09
N CYS A 346 6.00 -5.78 15.64
CA CYS A 346 5.41 -6.11 16.94
C CYS A 346 6.06 -5.36 18.12
N ASP A 347 7.18 -4.71 17.87
CA ASP A 347 7.91 -3.85 18.81
C ASP A 347 7.53 -2.36 18.69
N ASN A 348 6.93 -1.92 17.58
CA ASN A 348 6.70 -0.52 17.27
C ASN A 348 7.93 0.34 17.66
N THR A 349 7.79 1.26 18.60
CA THR A 349 8.87 2.12 19.14
C THR A 349 9.50 1.59 20.43
N TYR A 350 9.15 0.37 20.86
CA TYR A 350 9.47 -0.15 22.18
C TYR A 350 10.57 -1.20 22.15
N PHE A 351 11.46 -1.11 23.14
CA PHE A 351 12.48 -2.12 23.36
C PHE A 351 11.94 -3.23 24.25
N TRP A 352 11.74 -4.41 23.71
CA TRP A 352 11.41 -5.61 24.47
C TRP A 352 12.68 -6.35 24.87
N PRO A 353 13.08 -6.42 26.16
CA PRO A 353 14.33 -7.11 26.57
C PRO A 353 14.35 -8.59 26.19
N ALA A 354 13.23 -9.28 26.35
CA ALA A 354 13.02 -10.63 25.88
C ALA A 354 11.72 -10.69 25.04
N VAL A 355 11.79 -11.32 23.87
CA VAL A 355 10.65 -11.41 22.95
C VAL A 355 10.61 -12.75 22.25
N HIS A 356 9.42 -13.31 22.16
CA HIS A 356 9.06 -14.41 21.29
C HIS A 356 7.82 -13.96 20.50
N ALA A 357 7.88 -13.99 19.17
CA ALA A 357 6.77 -13.63 18.31
C ALA A 357 6.67 -14.63 17.17
N GLN A 358 5.49 -15.18 16.96
CA GLN A 358 5.22 -16.17 15.93
C GLN A 358 4.04 -15.75 15.05
N SER A 359 4.13 -16.00 13.74
CA SER A 359 3.04 -15.84 12.80
C SER A 359 2.34 -17.18 12.53
N ALA A 360 1.03 -17.11 12.22
CA ALA A 360 0.26 -18.23 11.69
C ALA A 360 -0.60 -17.72 10.50
N PRO A 361 -0.11 -17.84 9.25
CA PRO A 361 -0.85 -17.46 8.06
C PRO A 361 -1.89 -18.53 7.71
N LEU A 362 -3.09 -18.42 8.28
CA LEU A 362 -4.15 -19.44 8.25
C LEU A 362 -4.90 -19.44 6.91
N TYR A 363 -5.09 -20.64 6.36
CA TYR A 363 -5.99 -20.89 5.26
C TYR A 363 -7.44 -20.66 5.68
N THR A 364 -8.23 -20.00 4.84
CA THR A 364 -9.68 -19.83 5.01
C THR A 364 -10.38 -19.85 3.66
N ASN A 365 -11.67 -20.19 3.65
CA ASN A 365 -12.51 -20.17 2.45
C ASN A 365 -13.04 -18.76 2.16
N THR A 366 -12.12 -17.82 2.01
CA THR A 366 -12.37 -16.44 1.59
C THR A 366 -11.44 -16.09 0.42
N VAL A 367 -11.72 -14.98 -0.27
CA VAL A 367 -10.76 -14.46 -1.25
C VAL A 367 -9.38 -14.31 -0.61
N SER A 368 -8.30 -14.51 -1.37
CA SER A 368 -6.95 -14.32 -0.85
C SER A 368 -6.77 -12.93 -0.28
N ASN A 369 -6.20 -12.85 0.92
CA ASN A 369 -5.78 -11.58 1.45
C ASN A 369 -4.47 -11.16 0.79
N THR A 370 -4.28 -9.86 0.58
CA THR A 370 -3.16 -9.31 -0.18
C THR A 370 -2.52 -8.11 0.50
N ALA A 371 -1.54 -7.50 -0.14
CA ALA A 371 -0.91 -6.27 0.31
C ALA A 371 -1.94 -5.15 0.56
N PHE A 372 -1.75 -4.42 1.62
CA PHE A 372 -2.44 -3.16 1.88
C PHE A 372 -1.49 -2.24 2.65
N ARG A 373 -1.53 -0.93 2.38
CA ARG A 373 -0.68 0.13 2.97
C ARG A 373 -0.21 -0.20 4.39
N GLY A 374 1.09 -0.38 4.58
CA GLY A 374 1.74 -0.84 5.82
C GLY A 374 2.08 -2.34 5.85
N PHE A 375 1.47 -3.18 4.99
CA PHE A 375 1.88 -4.56 4.70
C PHE A 375 2.08 -5.44 5.94
N GLY A 376 1.12 -5.46 6.89
CA GLY A 376 1.24 -6.21 8.16
C GLY A 376 1.85 -5.41 9.31
N GLY A 377 2.71 -4.43 9.03
CA GLY A 377 3.31 -3.57 10.05
C GLY A 377 2.29 -2.92 11.00
N PRO A 378 1.21 -2.30 10.48
CA PRO A 378 0.18 -1.71 11.34
C PRO A 378 -0.46 -2.69 12.31
N GLN A 379 -0.69 -3.94 11.89
CA GLN A 379 -1.28 -4.99 12.74
C GLN A 379 -0.32 -5.36 13.88
N GLY A 380 1.00 -5.49 13.58
CA GLY A 380 2.02 -5.70 14.61
C GLY A 380 2.07 -4.56 15.63
N MET A 381 2.03 -3.31 15.14
CA MET A 381 2.06 -2.10 15.99
C MET A 381 0.83 -2.00 16.90
N VAL A 382 -0.36 -2.32 16.40
CA VAL A 382 -1.60 -2.33 17.22
C VAL A 382 -1.49 -3.34 18.36
N GLY A 383 -0.88 -4.51 18.13
CA GLY A 383 -0.61 -5.50 19.19
C GLY A 383 0.33 -4.95 20.26
N ALA A 384 1.39 -4.22 19.86
CA ALA A 384 2.31 -3.57 20.81
C ALA A 384 1.60 -2.50 21.65
N GLU A 385 0.83 -1.63 21.01
CA GLU A 385 0.08 -0.55 21.67
C GLU A 385 -0.96 -1.08 22.66
N ARG A 386 -1.58 -2.24 22.38
CA ARG A 386 -2.49 -2.93 23.27
C ARG A 386 -1.79 -3.32 24.58
N ILE A 387 -0.61 -3.93 24.51
CA ILE A 387 0.16 -4.32 25.71
C ILE A 387 0.52 -3.08 26.52
N ILE A 388 0.99 -2.01 25.88
CA ILE A 388 1.34 -0.76 26.56
C ILE A 388 0.16 -0.18 27.35
N ASP A 389 -1.02 -0.11 26.73
CA ASP A 389 -2.22 0.40 27.40
C ASP A 389 -2.61 -0.49 28.58
N GLU A 390 -2.64 -1.82 28.41
CA GLU A 390 -2.97 -2.75 29.51
C GLU A 390 -1.97 -2.67 30.66
N VAL A 391 -0.69 -2.52 30.38
CA VAL A 391 0.34 -2.28 31.43
C VAL A 391 0.06 -0.97 32.15
N ALA A 392 -0.29 0.12 31.45
CA ALA A 392 -0.64 1.40 32.03
C ALA A 392 -1.82 1.29 33.01
N PHE A 393 -2.89 0.59 32.61
CA PHE A 393 -4.03 0.28 33.49
C PHE A 393 -3.60 -0.54 34.72
N ALA A 394 -2.76 -1.57 34.52
CA ALA A 394 -2.33 -2.45 35.60
C ALA A 394 -1.49 -1.75 36.67
N VAL A 395 -0.69 -0.74 36.29
CA VAL A 395 0.14 0.05 37.22
C VAL A 395 -0.48 1.39 37.63
N GLY A 396 -1.64 1.74 37.05
CA GLY A 396 -2.37 2.99 37.37
C GLY A 396 -1.67 4.27 36.92
N LYS A 397 -0.95 4.20 35.78
CA LYS A 397 -0.19 5.32 35.19
C LYS A 397 -0.79 5.79 33.87
N ASP A 398 -0.43 7.01 33.45
CA ASP A 398 -0.80 7.52 32.11
C ASP A 398 -0.14 6.65 31.02
N PRO A 399 -0.89 6.21 29.99
CA PRO A 399 -0.33 5.40 28.92
C PRO A 399 0.88 6.04 28.21
N LEU A 400 0.93 7.38 28.10
CA LEU A 400 2.09 8.07 27.51
C LEU A 400 3.36 7.91 28.37
N GLU A 401 3.21 7.88 29.72
CA GLU A 401 4.34 7.61 30.61
C GLU A 401 4.92 6.21 30.35
N ILE A 402 4.06 5.19 30.23
CA ILE A 402 4.48 3.82 29.93
C ILE A 402 5.11 3.70 28.55
N ARG A 403 4.57 4.39 27.54
CA ARG A 403 5.21 4.47 26.22
C ARG A 403 6.63 4.99 26.31
N LYS A 404 6.83 6.17 26.92
CA LYS A 404 8.15 6.80 27.07
C LYS A 404 9.16 5.91 27.82
N ARG A 405 8.69 5.20 28.82
CA ARG A 405 9.52 4.31 29.67
C ARG A 405 10.09 3.13 28.89
N ASN A 406 9.35 2.65 27.92
CA ASN A 406 9.69 1.47 27.13
C ASN A 406 10.31 1.79 25.75
N PHE A 407 10.49 3.05 25.38
CA PHE A 407 11.08 3.41 24.09
C PHE A 407 12.46 2.78 23.89
N TYR A 408 12.79 2.51 22.63
CA TYR A 408 14.15 2.25 22.21
C TYR A 408 15.09 3.35 22.69
N GLY A 409 16.26 2.96 23.18
CA GLY A 409 17.33 3.90 23.50
C GLY A 409 18.06 4.40 22.24
N THR A 410 19.00 5.30 22.44
CA THR A 410 19.86 5.84 21.38
C THR A 410 21.26 5.23 21.34
N ALA A 411 21.73 4.68 22.45
CA ALA A 411 23.05 4.06 22.56
C ALA A 411 22.99 2.61 23.05
N ASP A 412 22.06 2.32 23.93
CA ASP A 412 21.71 0.99 24.45
C ASP A 412 20.23 0.72 24.26
N ARG A 413 19.77 -0.50 24.53
CA ARG A 413 18.36 -0.89 24.31
C ARG A 413 17.87 -0.54 22.91
N ASN A 414 18.71 -0.71 21.89
CA ASN A 414 18.49 -0.26 20.52
C ASN A 414 18.55 -1.38 19.48
N ILE A 415 18.35 -2.63 19.88
CA ILE A 415 18.34 -3.79 18.99
C ILE A 415 16.91 -4.33 18.88
N THR A 416 16.43 -4.51 17.63
CA THR A 416 15.10 -5.05 17.33
C THR A 416 14.97 -6.55 17.64
N PRO A 417 13.76 -7.13 17.68
CA PRO A 417 13.56 -8.58 17.81
C PRO A 417 14.28 -9.42 16.75
N TYR A 418 14.55 -8.85 15.58
CA TYR A 418 15.26 -9.46 14.46
C TYR A 418 16.71 -9.01 14.32
N HIS A 419 17.29 -8.52 15.41
CA HIS A 419 18.71 -8.17 15.60
C HIS A 419 19.24 -6.98 14.77
N GLN A 420 18.38 -6.18 14.15
CA GLN A 420 18.79 -4.92 13.53
C GLN A 420 18.99 -3.84 14.60
N VAL A 421 20.10 -3.11 14.51
CA VAL A 421 20.33 -1.92 15.34
C VAL A 421 19.41 -0.80 14.88
N VAL A 422 18.69 -0.18 15.80
CA VAL A 422 17.89 1.05 15.56
C VAL A 422 18.86 2.23 15.61
N GLU A 423 19.36 2.59 14.45
CA GLU A 423 20.14 3.80 14.22
C GLU A 423 19.17 5.01 14.09
N ASP A 424 19.64 6.23 14.23
CA ASP A 424 18.84 7.45 14.04
C ASP A 424 17.50 7.47 14.80
N ASN A 425 17.48 7.00 16.05
CA ASN A 425 16.25 7.00 16.85
C ASN A 425 15.91 8.43 17.32
N ILE A 426 14.89 9.01 16.69
CA ILE A 426 14.41 10.38 16.95
C ILE A 426 13.07 10.40 17.70
N ILE A 427 12.53 9.24 18.10
CA ILE A 427 11.16 9.16 18.65
C ILE A 427 11.00 9.98 19.95
N HIS A 428 12.04 10.03 20.79
CA HIS A 428 12.02 10.83 22.03
C HIS A 428 11.72 12.31 21.74
N ARG A 429 12.39 12.87 20.72
CA ARG A 429 12.20 14.28 20.33
C ARG A 429 10.84 14.50 19.67
N ILE A 430 10.43 13.63 18.74
CA ILE A 430 9.12 13.71 18.09
C ILE A 430 7.99 13.71 19.14
N VAL A 431 8.04 12.78 20.10
CA VAL A 431 7.00 12.68 21.13
C VAL A 431 7.03 13.87 22.07
N ALA A 432 8.20 14.36 22.48
CA ALA A 432 8.30 15.52 23.36
C ALA A 432 7.76 16.80 22.70
N GLU A 433 8.12 17.07 21.43
CA GLU A 433 7.64 18.22 20.67
C GLU A 433 6.12 18.14 20.42
N LEU A 434 5.60 16.94 20.12
CA LEU A 434 4.15 16.76 19.92
C LEU A 434 3.37 16.89 21.23
N GLU A 435 3.89 16.33 22.35
CA GLU A 435 3.26 16.45 23.67
C GLU A 435 3.08 17.91 24.09
N GLU A 436 4.10 18.73 23.84
CA GLU A 436 4.07 20.18 24.11
C GLU A 436 3.10 20.90 23.16
N SER A 437 3.28 20.74 21.84
CA SER A 437 2.48 21.45 20.82
C SER A 437 0.99 21.07 20.86
N ALA A 438 0.68 19.80 21.13
CA ALA A 438 -0.68 19.33 21.35
C ALA A 438 -1.25 19.71 22.73
N SER A 439 -0.44 20.28 23.62
CA SER A 439 -0.85 20.63 25.01
C SER A 439 -1.41 19.41 25.76
N TYR A 440 -0.78 18.24 25.64
CA TYR A 440 -1.30 16.96 26.13
C TYR A 440 -1.69 16.99 27.60
N ALA A 441 -0.79 17.42 28.50
CA ALA A 441 -1.01 17.44 29.94
C ALA A 441 -2.17 18.40 30.35
N ARG A 442 -2.35 19.54 29.66
CA ARG A 442 -3.47 20.45 29.88
C ARG A 442 -4.78 19.82 29.47
N ARG A 443 -4.85 19.25 28.27
CA ARG A 443 -6.05 18.58 27.73
C ARG A 443 -6.44 17.38 28.59
N ARG A 444 -5.48 16.58 29.09
CA ARG A 444 -5.78 15.49 30.05
C ARG A 444 -6.58 15.98 31.26
N ARG A 445 -6.15 17.10 31.88
CA ARG A 445 -6.86 17.68 33.02
C ARG A 445 -8.25 18.20 32.65
N GLU A 446 -8.37 18.88 31.51
CA GLU A 446 -9.63 19.42 31.01
C GLU A 446 -10.63 18.28 30.70
N ILE A 447 -10.19 17.20 30.09
CA ILE A 447 -10.98 16.01 29.78
C ILE A 447 -11.42 15.29 31.05
N SER A 448 -10.55 15.12 32.04
CA SER A 448 -10.89 14.54 33.34
C SER A 448 -11.98 15.36 34.03
N ALA A 449 -11.83 16.69 34.09
CA ALA A 449 -12.84 17.58 34.63
C ALA A 449 -14.17 17.52 33.84
N PHE A 450 -14.13 17.47 32.53
CA PHE A 450 -15.31 17.31 31.69
C PHE A 450 -16.02 15.99 31.98
N ASN A 451 -15.29 14.87 32.01
CA ASN A 451 -15.86 13.53 32.22
C ASN A 451 -16.51 13.39 33.59
N ASN A 452 -15.97 14.03 34.63
CA ASN A 452 -16.55 14.03 35.97
C ASN A 452 -17.88 14.75 36.01
N ASN A 453 -18.11 15.76 35.17
CA ASN A 453 -19.31 16.57 35.13
C ASN A 453 -20.29 16.13 34.02
N SER A 454 -19.88 15.35 33.07
CA SER A 454 -20.74 14.90 31.97
C SER A 454 -21.31 13.50 32.24
N ARG A 455 -22.64 13.38 32.16
CA ARG A 455 -23.35 12.13 32.42
C ARG A 455 -23.30 11.18 31.24
N PHE A 456 -23.42 11.66 30.01
CA PHE A 456 -23.65 10.87 28.81
C PHE A 456 -22.51 10.97 27.81
N ILE A 457 -21.92 12.13 27.65
CA ILE A 457 -20.80 12.30 26.74
C ILE A 457 -19.49 12.12 27.50
N LYS A 458 -18.62 11.26 27.01
CA LYS A 458 -17.27 11.08 27.56
C LYS A 458 -16.24 11.46 26.51
N ARG A 459 -15.12 12.02 26.96
CA ARG A 459 -13.98 12.35 26.10
C ARG A 459 -12.78 11.47 26.41
N GLY A 460 -11.94 11.23 25.42
CA GLY A 460 -10.69 10.51 25.59
C GLY A 460 -9.58 11.15 24.79
N LEU A 461 -8.34 10.91 25.21
CA LEU A 461 -7.13 11.45 24.64
C LEU A 461 -6.05 10.38 24.60
N ALA A 462 -5.40 10.18 23.46
CA ALA A 462 -4.23 9.33 23.35
C ALA A 462 -3.17 9.94 22.44
N LEU A 463 -1.90 9.73 22.79
CA LEU A 463 -0.75 10.01 21.95
C LEU A 463 -0.03 8.70 21.67
N THR A 464 0.05 8.30 20.40
CA THR A 464 0.73 7.07 19.95
C THR A 464 1.88 7.39 18.99
N PRO A 465 3.03 6.74 19.18
CA PRO A 465 4.20 6.90 18.32
C PRO A 465 4.22 5.84 17.21
N VAL A 466 5.04 6.08 16.18
CA VAL A 466 5.28 5.17 15.06
C VAL A 466 6.77 5.08 14.75
N LYS A 467 7.30 3.87 14.60
CA LYS A 467 8.59 3.53 13.98
C LYS A 467 8.32 2.54 12.84
N PHE A 468 8.53 2.95 11.60
CA PHE A 468 8.21 2.13 10.43
C PHE A 468 9.46 1.82 9.60
N GLY A 469 9.74 0.54 9.38
CA GLY A 469 10.88 0.07 8.60
C GLY A 469 10.64 0.20 7.09
N ILE A 470 11.63 0.72 6.36
CA ILE A 470 11.55 1.00 4.93
C ILE A 470 12.49 0.09 4.15
N SER A 471 11.94 -0.83 3.40
CA SER A 471 12.46 -1.71 2.34
C SER A 471 11.47 -2.84 2.09
N PHE A 472 11.56 -3.52 0.97
CA PHE A 472 11.01 -4.88 0.84
C PHE A 472 11.81 -5.85 1.70
N THR A 473 11.15 -6.70 2.45
CA THR A 473 11.80 -7.78 3.22
C THR A 473 12.33 -8.89 2.31
N ALA A 474 11.72 -9.08 1.14
CA ALA A 474 12.30 -9.83 0.03
C ALA A 474 13.37 -8.95 -0.66
N THR A 475 14.63 -9.14 -0.27
CA THR A 475 15.73 -8.20 -0.56
C THR A 475 15.96 -7.93 -2.04
N HIS A 476 15.69 -8.91 -2.93
CA HIS A 476 15.85 -8.78 -4.38
C HIS A 476 14.90 -7.75 -5.01
N TYR A 477 13.78 -7.41 -4.37
CA TYR A 477 12.87 -6.35 -4.85
C TYR A 477 13.37 -4.93 -4.59
N ASN A 478 14.44 -4.75 -3.80
CA ASN A 478 14.96 -3.41 -3.52
C ASN A 478 15.90 -2.90 -4.63
N GLN A 479 15.38 -2.82 -5.84
CA GLN A 479 16.09 -2.35 -7.03
C GLN A 479 15.13 -1.64 -8.00
N ALA A 480 15.66 -0.72 -8.81
CA ALA A 480 14.90 -0.05 -9.87
C ALA A 480 15.79 0.34 -11.06
N GLY A 481 15.14 0.47 -12.20
CA GLY A 481 15.72 1.01 -13.42
C GLY A 481 15.06 2.32 -13.83
N ALA A 482 15.76 3.12 -14.62
CA ALA A 482 15.24 4.31 -15.28
C ALA A 482 15.88 4.49 -16.65
N LEU A 483 15.16 5.17 -17.56
CA LEU A 483 15.64 5.54 -18.87
C LEU A 483 15.56 7.06 -19.04
N VAL A 484 16.68 7.71 -19.32
CA VAL A 484 16.79 9.15 -19.50
C VAL A 484 17.28 9.44 -20.92
N HIS A 485 16.56 10.28 -21.65
CA HIS A 485 16.96 10.78 -22.97
C HIS A 485 16.96 12.30 -22.96
N VAL A 486 18.03 12.91 -23.44
CA VAL A 486 18.11 14.36 -23.67
C VAL A 486 17.99 14.61 -25.17
N TYR A 487 16.98 15.37 -25.57
CA TYR A 487 16.77 15.75 -26.97
C TYR A 487 17.66 16.90 -27.38
N THR A 488 17.85 17.08 -28.69
CA THR A 488 18.75 18.11 -29.26
C THR A 488 18.37 19.56 -28.95
N ASP A 489 17.14 19.78 -28.46
CA ASP A 489 16.63 21.07 -28.00
C ASP A 489 16.84 21.30 -26.48
N GLY A 490 17.47 20.33 -25.77
CA GLY A 490 17.70 20.36 -24.34
C GLY A 490 16.56 19.82 -23.49
N SER A 491 15.42 19.48 -24.09
CA SER A 491 14.32 18.82 -23.34
C SER A 491 14.69 17.40 -22.94
N VAL A 492 14.12 16.92 -21.84
CA VAL A 492 14.43 15.59 -21.27
C VAL A 492 13.20 14.70 -21.23
N HIS A 493 13.34 13.49 -21.74
CA HIS A 493 12.37 12.41 -21.59
C HIS A 493 12.84 11.47 -20.48
N LEU A 494 11.98 11.25 -19.52
CA LEU A 494 12.19 10.37 -18.39
C LEU A 494 11.16 9.26 -18.36
N ASN A 495 11.62 8.02 -18.17
CA ASN A 495 10.81 6.86 -17.87
C ASN A 495 11.46 6.07 -16.73
N HIS A 496 10.69 5.52 -15.83
CA HIS A 496 11.17 4.68 -14.73
C HIS A 496 10.17 3.56 -14.44
N GLY A 497 10.62 2.56 -13.65
CA GLY A 497 9.79 1.39 -13.34
C GLY A 497 8.68 1.62 -12.32
N GLY A 498 8.73 2.73 -11.58
CA GLY A 498 7.70 3.05 -10.60
C GLY A 498 6.39 3.51 -11.25
N THR A 499 5.27 3.26 -10.58
CA THR A 499 3.92 3.58 -11.04
C THR A 499 3.31 4.73 -10.24
N GLU A 500 2.54 5.60 -10.90
CA GLU A 500 1.82 6.73 -10.29
C GLU A 500 0.40 6.30 -9.89
N MET A 501 0.13 6.33 -8.59
CA MET A 501 -1.18 5.99 -8.02
C MET A 501 -1.79 7.12 -7.16
N GLY A 502 -1.32 8.36 -7.38
CA GLY A 502 -1.75 9.55 -6.64
C GLY A 502 -0.75 10.06 -5.61
N GLN A 503 0.34 9.33 -5.37
CA GLN A 503 1.35 9.66 -4.36
C GLN A 503 2.39 10.69 -4.82
N GLY A 504 2.36 11.11 -6.09
CA GLY A 504 3.27 12.12 -6.65
C GLY A 504 4.67 11.60 -6.93
N LEU A 505 4.84 10.31 -7.18
CA LEU A 505 6.12 9.71 -7.54
C LEU A 505 6.73 10.36 -8.79
N ASN A 506 5.92 10.51 -9.83
CA ASN A 506 6.36 11.04 -11.11
C ASN A 506 6.95 12.44 -10.98
N VAL A 507 6.27 13.35 -10.29
CA VAL A 507 6.78 14.74 -10.14
C VAL A 507 8.04 14.76 -9.27
N LYS A 508 8.15 13.95 -8.22
CA LYS A 508 9.36 13.89 -7.38
C LYS A 508 10.58 13.38 -8.15
N VAL A 509 10.42 12.33 -8.97
CA VAL A 509 11.52 11.80 -9.80
C VAL A 509 11.90 12.80 -10.90
N ALA A 510 10.93 13.50 -11.48
CA ALA A 510 11.21 14.59 -12.44
C ALA A 510 11.99 15.74 -11.78
N GLN A 511 11.65 16.14 -10.53
CA GLN A 511 12.40 17.15 -9.76
C GLN A 511 13.86 16.72 -9.55
N VAL A 512 14.12 15.43 -9.29
CA VAL A 512 15.48 14.88 -9.15
C VAL A 512 16.28 15.04 -10.45
N VAL A 513 15.69 14.72 -11.60
CA VAL A 513 16.37 14.85 -12.91
C VAL A 513 16.59 16.31 -13.29
N ALA A 514 15.59 17.17 -13.06
CA ALA A 514 15.70 18.61 -13.26
C ALA A 514 16.86 19.20 -12.42
N GLN A 515 16.94 18.79 -11.14
CA GLN A 515 18.00 19.19 -10.23
C GLN A 515 19.38 18.72 -10.69
N GLU A 516 19.50 17.51 -11.24
CA GLU A 516 20.77 16.96 -11.67
C GLU A 516 21.34 17.71 -12.89
N PHE A 517 20.48 18.04 -13.88
CA PHE A 517 20.87 18.82 -15.06
C PHE A 517 20.85 20.33 -14.84
N GLN A 518 20.31 20.82 -13.71
CA GLN A 518 20.07 22.25 -13.44
C GLN A 518 19.20 22.91 -14.51
N ILE A 519 18.09 22.26 -14.88
CA ILE A 519 17.08 22.76 -15.82
C ILE A 519 15.73 22.93 -15.12
N ASP A 520 14.87 23.77 -15.64
CA ASP A 520 13.51 23.96 -15.12
C ASP A 520 12.69 22.66 -15.28
N LEU A 521 11.80 22.39 -14.33
CA LEU A 521 11.03 21.15 -14.26
C LEU A 521 10.15 20.92 -15.52
N ASP A 522 9.67 21.99 -16.15
CA ASP A 522 8.86 21.92 -17.37
C ASP A 522 9.64 21.41 -18.59
N GLN A 523 10.97 21.37 -18.53
CA GLN A 523 11.83 20.75 -19.53
C GLN A 523 11.88 19.21 -19.38
N VAL A 524 11.39 18.65 -18.27
CA VAL A 524 11.39 17.21 -18.02
C VAL A 524 9.99 16.63 -18.26
N LYS A 525 9.88 15.78 -19.29
CA LYS A 525 8.65 15.05 -19.60
C LYS A 525 8.73 13.61 -19.08
N ILE A 526 7.85 13.28 -18.16
CA ILE A 526 7.63 11.89 -17.71
C ILE A 526 6.56 11.22 -18.55
N THR A 527 6.78 9.95 -18.92
CA THR A 527 5.84 9.15 -19.71
C THR A 527 5.27 7.98 -18.90
N ALA A 528 4.35 7.23 -19.50
CA ALA A 528 3.79 6.02 -18.89
C ALA A 528 4.90 5.02 -18.51
N THR A 529 4.77 4.39 -17.35
CA THR A 529 5.59 3.24 -16.99
C THR A 529 5.28 2.09 -17.94
N THR A 530 6.31 1.51 -18.55
CA THR A 530 6.15 0.41 -19.51
C THR A 530 7.33 -0.55 -19.47
N THR A 531 7.03 -1.85 -19.50
CA THR A 531 8.03 -2.91 -19.51
C THR A 531 8.86 -2.91 -20.80
N GLY A 532 8.38 -2.27 -21.87
CA GLY A 532 9.12 -2.09 -23.12
C GLY A 532 10.27 -1.08 -23.03
N LYS A 533 10.30 -0.21 -21.99
CA LYS A 533 11.38 0.77 -21.78
C LYS A 533 12.24 0.45 -20.56
N VAL A 534 11.60 0.04 -19.46
CA VAL A 534 12.26 -0.29 -18.20
C VAL A 534 11.71 -1.63 -17.70
N PRO A 535 12.33 -2.74 -18.09
CA PRO A 535 11.88 -4.10 -17.71
C PRO A 535 12.37 -4.49 -16.31
N ASN A 536 11.83 -5.60 -15.78
CA ASN A 536 12.28 -6.27 -14.55
C ASN A 536 12.29 -5.37 -13.33
N THR A 537 11.28 -4.50 -13.22
CA THR A 537 11.15 -3.57 -12.09
C THR A 537 10.30 -4.18 -10.99
N SER A 538 10.60 -3.82 -9.77
CA SER A 538 9.81 -4.21 -8.60
C SER A 538 8.47 -3.49 -8.56
N ALA A 539 7.53 -4.01 -7.78
CA ALA A 539 6.28 -3.32 -7.48
C ALA A 539 6.54 -1.92 -6.90
N THR A 540 5.66 -0.96 -7.18
CA THR A 540 5.65 0.33 -6.47
C THR A 540 4.97 0.14 -5.12
N ALA A 541 5.75 -0.30 -4.15
CA ALA A 541 5.33 -0.69 -2.81
C ALA A 541 6.43 -0.43 -1.78
N ALA A 542 6.27 -0.90 -0.54
CA ALA A 542 7.21 -0.75 0.59
C ALA A 542 7.66 0.70 0.84
N SER A 543 6.90 1.68 0.36
CA SER A 543 7.18 3.12 0.43
C SER A 543 8.53 3.55 -0.16
N SER A 544 9.22 2.66 -0.85
CA SER A 544 10.58 2.87 -1.40
C SER A 544 10.59 3.48 -2.80
N GLY A 545 9.43 3.76 -3.40
CA GLY A 545 9.31 4.17 -4.80
C GLY A 545 10.17 5.38 -5.16
N THR A 546 10.19 6.43 -4.32
CA THR A 546 11.01 7.63 -4.57
C THR A 546 12.50 7.34 -4.39
N ASP A 547 12.88 6.58 -3.37
CA ASP A 547 14.27 6.18 -3.14
C ASP A 547 14.81 5.38 -4.33
N LEU A 548 14.12 4.33 -4.72
CA LEU A 548 14.55 3.43 -5.79
C LEU A 548 14.57 4.13 -7.15
N ASN A 549 13.44 4.69 -7.56
CA ASN A 549 13.30 5.28 -8.90
C ASN A 549 14.01 6.64 -9.01
N GLY A 550 14.05 7.44 -7.93
CA GLY A 550 14.81 8.69 -7.88
C GLY A 550 16.31 8.46 -8.03
N MET A 551 16.87 7.49 -7.30
CA MET A 551 18.29 7.13 -7.40
C MET A 551 18.64 6.53 -8.77
N ALA A 552 17.77 5.68 -9.34
CA ALA A 552 17.97 5.14 -10.68
C ALA A 552 17.96 6.25 -11.75
N ALA A 553 16.98 7.16 -11.68
CA ALA A 553 16.88 8.29 -12.59
C ALA A 553 18.07 9.26 -12.45
N GLN A 554 18.49 9.53 -11.21
CA GLN A 554 19.70 10.34 -10.95
C GLN A 554 20.95 9.69 -11.54
N ASN A 555 21.10 8.36 -11.41
CA ASN A 555 22.23 7.63 -12.00
C ASN A 555 22.24 7.77 -13.52
N GLY A 556 21.10 7.60 -14.20
CA GLY A 556 21.01 7.80 -15.65
C GLY A 556 21.31 9.24 -16.08
N ALA A 557 20.80 10.23 -15.35
CA ALA A 557 21.07 11.64 -15.62
C ALA A 557 22.55 12.00 -15.43
N ARG A 558 23.21 11.49 -14.38
CA ARG A 558 24.64 11.68 -14.12
C ARG A 558 25.50 11.11 -15.23
N GLN A 559 25.23 9.94 -15.76
CA GLN A 559 25.98 9.38 -16.87
C GLN A 559 25.96 10.29 -18.11
N ILE A 560 24.81 10.91 -18.41
CA ILE A 560 24.70 11.86 -19.54
C ILE A 560 25.45 13.16 -19.19
N LYS A 561 25.26 13.69 -17.99
CA LYS A 561 25.94 14.90 -17.50
C LYS A 561 27.45 14.77 -17.52
N ASP A 562 27.99 13.61 -17.13
CA ASP A 562 29.43 13.32 -17.18
C ASP A 562 29.95 13.36 -18.61
N ARG A 563 29.25 12.75 -19.58
CA ARG A 563 29.62 12.82 -21.01
C ARG A 563 29.59 14.25 -21.55
N LEU A 564 28.59 15.05 -21.17
CA LEU A 564 28.50 16.47 -21.53
C LEU A 564 29.61 17.27 -20.91
N THR A 565 30.01 16.98 -19.67
CA THR A 565 31.12 17.60 -18.96
C THR A 565 32.44 17.29 -19.66
N ASP A 566 32.73 16.04 -20.00
CA ASP A 566 33.94 15.61 -20.68
C ASP A 566 34.05 16.23 -22.08
N PHE A 567 32.96 16.25 -22.84
CA PHE A 567 32.88 16.90 -24.14
C PHE A 567 33.15 18.41 -24.06
N ALA A 568 32.55 19.08 -23.09
CA ALA A 568 32.74 20.53 -22.91
C ALA A 568 34.19 20.84 -22.51
N ALA A 569 34.76 20.06 -21.57
CA ALA A 569 36.14 20.22 -21.14
C ALA A 569 37.13 20.05 -22.30
N GLU A 570 36.95 19.02 -23.12
CA GLU A 570 37.77 18.75 -24.30
C GLU A 570 37.62 19.87 -25.36
N LYS A 571 36.36 20.16 -25.71
CA LYS A 571 36.07 21.13 -26.78
C LYS A 571 36.56 22.56 -26.49
N TYR A 572 36.41 22.99 -25.26
CA TYR A 572 36.75 24.35 -24.83
C TYR A 572 38.15 24.43 -24.19
N GLN A 573 38.89 23.32 -24.13
CA GLN A 573 40.25 23.21 -23.58
C GLN A 573 40.33 23.73 -22.14
N VAL A 574 39.36 23.32 -21.29
CA VAL A 574 39.34 23.69 -19.86
C VAL A 574 39.35 22.43 -18.99
N PRO A 575 39.87 22.51 -17.76
CA PRO A 575 39.73 21.40 -16.80
C PRO A 575 38.25 21.03 -16.54
N ARG A 576 37.99 19.76 -16.26
CA ARG A 576 36.64 19.23 -16.04
C ARG A 576 35.90 19.93 -14.88
N ASP A 577 36.60 20.34 -13.84
CA ASP A 577 36.09 21.08 -12.68
C ASP A 577 35.65 22.51 -12.97
N GLN A 578 36.06 23.06 -14.13
CA GLN A 578 35.59 24.34 -14.64
C GLN A 578 34.35 24.28 -15.53
N VAL A 579 33.75 23.07 -15.70
CA VAL A 579 32.45 22.86 -16.35
C VAL A 579 31.38 22.75 -15.29
N LEU A 580 30.61 23.83 -15.09
CA LEU A 580 29.61 23.93 -14.03
C LEU A 580 28.19 24.07 -14.59
N PHE A 581 27.31 23.14 -14.24
CA PHE A 581 25.88 23.24 -14.56
C PHE A 581 25.22 24.24 -13.62
N LEU A 582 24.71 25.32 -14.17
CA LEU A 582 24.00 26.39 -13.49
C LEU A 582 22.57 26.45 -14.01
N PRO A 583 21.64 27.15 -13.34
CA PRO A 583 20.23 27.18 -13.76
C PRO A 583 20.07 27.52 -15.25
N ASN A 584 19.59 26.49 -16.02
CA ASN A 584 19.33 26.50 -17.47
C ASN A 584 20.56 26.80 -18.38
N ARG A 585 21.78 26.80 -17.83
CA ARG A 585 23.02 27.09 -18.58
C ARG A 585 24.19 26.29 -18.02
N VAL A 586 25.26 26.27 -18.80
CA VAL A 586 26.52 25.64 -18.38
C VAL A 586 27.63 26.70 -18.48
N ARG A 587 28.38 26.88 -17.38
CA ARG A 587 29.58 27.67 -17.35
C ARG A 587 30.77 26.77 -17.73
N ILE A 588 31.56 27.18 -18.71
CA ILE A 588 32.74 26.49 -19.23
C ILE A 588 33.90 27.45 -19.17
N GLY A 589 34.77 27.35 -18.16
CA GLY A 589 35.76 28.35 -17.85
C GLY A 589 35.08 29.70 -17.57
N ASN A 590 35.40 30.72 -18.40
CA ASN A 590 34.84 32.06 -18.29
C ASN A 590 33.59 32.30 -19.18
N GLN A 591 33.14 31.31 -19.92
CA GLN A 591 32.00 31.41 -20.83
C GLN A 591 30.78 30.73 -20.25
N GLU A 592 29.60 31.33 -20.43
CA GLU A 592 28.31 30.71 -20.13
C GLU A 592 27.52 30.48 -21.43
N ILE A 593 26.98 29.27 -21.62
CA ILE A 593 26.11 28.96 -22.75
C ILE A 593 24.82 28.27 -22.26
N PRO A 594 23.68 28.41 -22.97
CA PRO A 594 22.49 27.68 -22.67
C PRO A 594 22.73 26.16 -22.61
N PHE A 595 22.03 25.43 -21.70
CA PHE A 595 22.10 23.97 -21.64
C PHE A 595 21.76 23.33 -22.99
N ALA A 596 20.73 23.82 -23.68
CA ALA A 596 20.30 23.34 -25.00
C ALA A 596 21.43 23.50 -26.07
N ASP A 597 22.20 24.57 -26.00
CA ASP A 597 23.31 24.81 -26.96
C ASP A 597 24.45 23.81 -26.73
N LEU A 598 24.79 23.49 -25.46
CA LEU A 598 25.76 22.43 -25.15
C LEU A 598 25.29 21.09 -25.67
N VAL A 599 24.04 20.75 -25.43
CA VAL A 599 23.42 19.50 -25.90
C VAL A 599 23.45 19.38 -27.42
N LYS A 600 23.08 20.44 -28.13
CA LYS A 600 23.16 20.52 -29.59
C LYS A 600 24.57 20.31 -30.11
N GLN A 601 25.56 20.95 -29.48
CA GLN A 601 26.96 20.79 -29.84
C GLN A 601 27.46 19.36 -29.60
N ALA A 602 27.06 18.75 -28.47
CA ALA A 602 27.39 17.38 -28.12
C ALA A 602 26.78 16.38 -29.13
N TYR A 603 25.55 16.62 -29.56
CA TYR A 603 24.90 15.80 -30.61
C TYR A 603 25.69 15.88 -31.94
N MET A 604 26.08 17.07 -32.37
CA MET A 604 26.86 17.25 -33.60
C MET A 604 28.23 16.59 -33.50
N ALA A 605 28.78 16.44 -32.30
CA ALA A 605 30.01 15.69 -32.02
C ALA A 605 29.78 14.19 -31.81
N ARG A 606 28.59 13.70 -31.99
CA ARG A 606 28.18 12.27 -31.84
C ARG A 606 28.36 11.77 -30.41
N ILE A 607 28.10 12.60 -29.40
CA ILE A 607 28.06 12.21 -27.99
C ILE A 607 26.70 11.61 -27.70
N GLN A 608 26.67 10.47 -27.00
CA GLN A 608 25.45 9.77 -26.63
C GLN A 608 24.66 10.55 -25.58
N LEU A 609 23.40 10.90 -25.88
CA LEU A 609 22.50 11.69 -25.06
C LEU A 609 21.40 10.84 -24.38
N SER A 610 21.61 9.54 -24.22
CA SER A 610 20.72 8.64 -23.52
C SER A 610 21.47 7.71 -22.57
N ALA A 611 20.84 7.32 -21.47
CA ALA A 611 21.38 6.37 -20.52
C ALA A 611 20.28 5.59 -19.79
N ALA A 612 20.54 4.32 -19.54
CA ALA A 612 19.82 3.54 -18.55
C ALA A 612 20.48 3.72 -17.19
N GLY A 613 19.68 4.10 -16.19
CA GLY A 613 20.13 4.18 -14.81
C GLY A 613 19.65 2.97 -14.02
N PHE A 614 20.42 2.56 -13.02
CA PHE A 614 20.10 1.46 -12.13
C PHE A 614 20.47 1.80 -10.69
N TYR A 615 19.66 1.31 -9.75
CA TYR A 615 19.94 1.43 -8.32
C TYR A 615 19.49 0.16 -7.59
N LYS A 616 20.25 -0.22 -6.59
CA LYS A 616 19.89 -1.24 -5.58
C LYS A 616 20.17 -0.68 -4.19
N THR A 617 19.25 -0.92 -3.25
CA THR A 617 19.39 -0.47 -1.87
C THR A 617 20.56 -1.19 -1.18
N PRO A 618 21.51 -0.45 -0.61
CA PRO A 618 22.66 -1.06 0.06
C PRO A 618 22.32 -1.55 1.48
N LYS A 619 23.24 -2.32 2.09
CA LYS A 619 23.26 -2.75 3.50
C LYS A 619 22.13 -3.70 3.92
N ILE A 620 21.09 -3.91 3.15
CA ILE A 620 19.97 -4.79 3.52
C ILE A 620 20.34 -6.27 3.32
N HIS A 621 19.96 -7.07 4.30
CA HIS A 621 20.07 -8.53 4.27
C HIS A 621 19.09 -9.16 5.26
N TRP A 622 18.59 -10.34 4.96
CA TRP A 622 17.63 -11.04 5.79
C TRP A 622 17.83 -12.56 5.65
N ASP A 623 18.01 -13.23 6.80
CA ASP A 623 18.03 -14.69 6.90
C ASP A 623 16.76 -15.15 7.61
N ARG A 624 15.78 -15.67 6.84
CA ARG A 624 14.48 -16.06 7.37
C ARG A 624 14.55 -17.27 8.29
N ASP A 625 15.49 -18.20 8.04
CA ASP A 625 15.63 -19.42 8.83
C ASP A 625 16.18 -19.13 10.22
N LYS A 626 17.05 -18.13 10.34
CA LYS A 626 17.57 -17.66 11.62
C LYS A 626 16.68 -16.62 12.30
N GLY A 627 15.83 -15.93 11.55
CA GLY A 627 15.06 -14.81 12.04
C GLY A 627 15.93 -13.57 12.34
N GLU A 628 17.05 -13.41 11.62
CA GLU A 628 18.04 -12.38 11.90
C GLU A 628 18.47 -11.63 10.64
N GLY A 629 18.76 -10.32 10.79
CA GLY A 629 19.31 -9.52 9.73
C GLY A 629 19.03 -8.03 9.85
N ARG A 630 19.26 -7.34 8.73
CA ARG A 630 18.92 -5.93 8.51
C ARG A 630 17.91 -5.85 7.36
N PRO A 631 16.63 -6.21 7.58
CA PRO A 631 15.62 -6.19 6.53
C PRO A 631 15.26 -4.77 6.08
N PHE A 632 15.50 -3.75 6.92
CA PHE A 632 15.16 -2.36 6.63
C PHE A 632 16.39 -1.48 6.44
N TYR A 633 16.34 -0.64 5.42
CA TYR A 633 17.41 0.31 5.12
C TYR A 633 17.48 1.41 6.17
N TYR A 634 16.32 1.92 6.57
CA TYR A 634 16.15 2.90 7.64
C TYR A 634 14.74 2.80 8.26
N PHE A 635 14.51 3.54 9.33
CA PHE A 635 13.18 3.71 9.93
C PHE A 635 12.67 5.15 9.70
N ALA A 636 11.36 5.27 9.43
CA ALA A 636 10.65 6.54 9.43
C ALA A 636 9.83 6.66 10.72
N TYR A 637 9.77 7.85 11.30
CA TYR A 637 9.16 8.10 12.59
C TYR A 637 8.04 9.13 12.52
N GLY A 638 7.06 8.99 13.40
CA GLY A 638 5.99 9.95 13.59
C GLY A 638 5.27 9.73 14.91
N ALA A 639 4.43 10.67 15.28
CA ALA A 639 3.49 10.52 16.40
C ALA A 639 2.20 11.28 16.12
N SER A 640 1.11 10.82 16.71
CA SER A 640 -0.22 11.40 16.59
C SER A 640 -0.90 11.49 17.96
N CYS A 641 -1.53 12.64 18.25
CA CYS A 641 -2.32 12.89 19.46
C CYS A 641 -3.76 13.20 19.09
N SER A 642 -4.68 12.26 19.39
CA SER A 642 -6.10 12.39 19.05
C SER A 642 -6.97 12.56 20.29
N GLU A 643 -7.97 13.44 20.19
CA GLU A 643 -9.07 13.63 21.17
C GLU A 643 -10.38 13.24 20.52
N VAL A 644 -11.18 12.46 21.24
CA VAL A 644 -12.50 12.00 20.80
C VAL A 644 -13.58 12.35 21.81
N SER A 645 -14.84 12.43 21.35
CA SER A 645 -16.01 12.42 22.19
C SER A 645 -16.88 11.22 21.85
N VAL A 646 -17.45 10.56 22.87
CA VAL A 646 -18.26 9.34 22.75
C VAL A 646 -19.60 9.57 23.45
N ASP A 647 -20.71 9.27 22.77
CA ASP A 647 -22.04 9.19 23.39
C ASP A 647 -22.20 7.80 24.02
N THR A 648 -22.31 7.75 25.35
CA THR A 648 -22.41 6.48 26.11
C THR A 648 -23.76 5.80 26.02
N LEU A 649 -24.75 6.39 25.32
CA LEU A 649 -26.06 5.80 25.07
C LEU A 649 -26.13 5.09 23.73
N THR A 650 -25.37 5.51 22.75
CA THR A 650 -25.41 4.98 21.37
C THR A 650 -24.12 4.34 20.93
N GLY A 651 -22.99 4.65 21.60
CA GLY A 651 -21.64 4.27 21.14
C GLY A 651 -21.10 5.13 19.99
N GLU A 652 -21.89 6.07 19.48
CA GLU A 652 -21.42 7.02 18.45
C GLU A 652 -20.31 7.91 18.99
N TYR A 653 -19.39 8.28 18.13
CA TYR A 653 -18.24 9.09 18.50
C TYR A 653 -17.85 10.07 17.40
N MET A 654 -17.06 11.05 17.80
CA MET A 654 -16.49 12.05 16.92
C MET A 654 -15.03 12.30 17.27
N VAL A 655 -14.18 12.46 16.24
CA VAL A 655 -12.79 12.88 16.42
C VAL A 655 -12.78 14.42 16.49
N GLU A 656 -12.57 14.96 17.69
CA GLU A 656 -12.62 16.39 17.94
C GLU A 656 -11.36 17.10 17.45
N ARG A 657 -10.20 16.48 17.71
CA ARG A 657 -8.91 17.05 17.35
C ARG A 657 -7.86 15.97 17.15
N THR A 658 -7.01 16.17 16.14
CA THR A 658 -5.79 15.38 15.94
C THR A 658 -4.63 16.32 15.62
N ASP A 659 -3.53 16.12 16.34
CA ASP A 659 -2.26 16.78 16.11
C ASP A 659 -1.23 15.71 15.69
N ILE A 660 -0.51 15.93 14.59
CA ILE A 660 0.48 15.00 14.04
C ILE A 660 1.81 15.73 13.87
N LEU A 661 2.89 15.07 14.30
CA LEU A 661 4.27 15.40 13.94
C LEU A 661 4.91 14.18 13.26
N HIS A 662 5.32 14.34 12.00
CA HIS A 662 5.87 13.25 11.19
C HIS A 662 7.17 13.70 10.51
N GLU A 663 8.16 12.82 10.42
CA GLU A 663 9.38 13.08 9.68
C GLU A 663 9.31 12.57 8.24
N THR A 664 9.96 13.27 7.34
CA THR A 664 10.16 12.86 5.93
C THR A 664 11.62 13.03 5.51
N GLY A 665 12.54 13.13 6.48
CA GLY A 665 13.89 13.60 6.22
C GLY A 665 13.84 14.97 5.53
N ARG A 666 14.73 15.21 4.57
CA ARG A 666 14.66 16.40 3.72
C ARG A 666 13.60 16.20 2.62
N SER A 667 12.40 16.69 2.86
CA SER A 667 11.29 16.54 1.89
C SER A 667 11.65 17.00 0.49
N LEU A 668 11.38 16.17 -0.51
CA LEU A 668 11.56 16.54 -1.92
C LEU A 668 10.46 17.48 -2.42
N ASN A 669 9.24 17.30 -1.86
CA ASN A 669 8.05 18.08 -2.20
C ASN A 669 7.11 18.10 -0.99
N ARG A 670 7.17 19.17 -0.20
CA ARG A 670 6.50 19.28 1.10
C ARG A 670 4.98 19.19 0.99
N ALA A 671 4.39 19.81 -0.04
CA ALA A 671 2.95 19.82 -0.24
C ALA A 671 2.39 18.39 -0.49
N ILE A 672 3.11 17.58 -1.29
CA ILE A 672 2.74 16.19 -1.55
C ILE A 672 2.95 15.34 -0.29
N ASP A 673 4.04 15.53 0.43
CA ASP A 673 4.31 14.76 1.66
C ASP A 673 3.26 15.03 2.75
N LEU A 674 2.82 16.28 2.93
CA LEU A 674 1.70 16.61 3.82
C LEU A 674 0.43 15.86 3.43
N GLY A 675 0.06 15.88 2.14
CA GLY A 675 -1.11 15.14 1.66
C GLY A 675 -1.01 13.64 1.88
N GLN A 676 0.21 13.06 1.83
CA GLN A 676 0.42 11.63 2.16
C GLN A 676 0.24 11.34 3.65
N VAL A 677 0.67 12.25 4.53
CA VAL A 677 0.46 12.11 5.98
C VAL A 677 -1.02 12.22 6.32
N GLU A 678 -1.71 13.25 5.81
CA GLU A 678 -3.16 13.45 6.02
C GLU A 678 -3.96 12.24 5.52
N GLY A 679 -3.75 11.83 4.27
CA GLY A 679 -4.46 10.69 3.67
C GLY A 679 -4.13 9.36 4.35
N GLY A 680 -2.88 9.16 4.79
CA GLY A 680 -2.48 7.97 5.54
C GLY A 680 -3.17 7.87 6.90
N PHE A 681 -3.21 8.97 7.65
CA PHE A 681 -3.91 9.03 8.94
C PHE A 681 -5.41 8.73 8.79
N ILE A 682 -6.11 9.40 7.86
CA ILE A 682 -7.55 9.18 7.64
C ILE A 682 -7.84 7.72 7.26
N GLN A 683 -7.02 7.11 6.40
CA GLN A 683 -7.19 5.72 6.01
C GLN A 683 -6.94 4.76 7.20
N GLY A 684 -5.92 5.02 8.02
CA GLY A 684 -5.64 4.24 9.24
C GLY A 684 -6.73 4.43 10.31
N MET A 685 -7.26 5.63 10.45
CA MET A 685 -8.41 5.93 11.31
C MET A 685 -9.63 5.11 10.87
N GLY A 686 -9.97 5.11 9.58
CA GLY A 686 -11.07 4.34 9.03
C GLY A 686 -10.95 2.85 9.32
N TRP A 687 -9.78 2.26 9.08
CA TRP A 687 -9.49 0.86 9.37
C TRP A 687 -9.76 0.49 10.84
N LEU A 688 -9.38 1.35 11.77
CA LEU A 688 -9.48 1.06 13.21
C LEU A 688 -10.84 1.45 13.81
N THR A 689 -11.74 2.08 13.02
CA THR A 689 -12.99 2.64 13.54
C THR A 689 -14.24 2.17 12.80
N THR A 690 -14.42 2.53 11.53
CA THR A 690 -15.69 2.36 10.81
C THR A 690 -15.67 1.33 9.70
N GLU A 691 -14.50 1.00 9.17
CA GLU A 691 -14.35 0.08 8.05
C GLU A 691 -14.38 -1.37 8.55
N GLU A 692 -15.46 -2.09 8.26
CA GLU A 692 -15.65 -3.47 8.70
C GLU A 692 -15.90 -4.41 7.52
N LEU A 693 -15.11 -5.48 7.44
CA LEU A 693 -15.37 -6.62 6.56
C LEU A 693 -16.17 -7.67 7.34
N TRP A 694 -17.35 -8.00 6.84
CA TRP A 694 -18.24 -8.95 7.49
C TRP A 694 -18.72 -10.04 6.53
N TRP A 695 -18.47 -11.31 6.91
CA TRP A 695 -18.93 -12.49 6.21
C TRP A 695 -20.12 -13.12 6.96
N ASP A 696 -21.15 -13.52 6.21
CA ASP A 696 -22.29 -14.23 6.79
C ASP A 696 -21.97 -15.73 7.03
N ASP A 697 -22.91 -16.42 7.61
CA ASP A 697 -22.86 -17.86 7.90
C ASP A 697 -22.73 -18.76 6.66
N LYS A 698 -22.97 -18.21 5.47
CA LYS A 698 -22.77 -18.85 4.17
C LYS A 698 -21.44 -18.47 3.50
N GLY A 699 -20.55 -17.80 4.22
CA GLY A 699 -19.23 -17.37 3.73
C GLY A 699 -19.27 -16.23 2.71
N ARG A 700 -20.40 -15.51 2.58
CA ARG A 700 -20.53 -14.40 1.65
C ARG A 700 -20.10 -13.09 2.32
N LEU A 701 -19.22 -12.33 1.67
CA LEU A 701 -18.90 -10.97 2.10
C LEU A 701 -20.13 -10.07 1.93
N ARG A 702 -20.65 -9.51 3.02
CA ARG A 702 -21.85 -8.67 3.02
C ARG A 702 -21.54 -7.19 2.88
N THR A 703 -20.34 -6.79 3.24
CA THR A 703 -19.84 -5.41 3.11
C THR A 703 -19.05 -5.23 1.81
N HIS A 704 -19.63 -5.60 0.68
CA HIS A 704 -18.99 -5.65 -0.63
C HIS A 704 -19.39 -4.53 -1.61
N ALA A 705 -20.04 -3.48 -1.10
CA ALA A 705 -20.51 -2.39 -1.96
C ALA A 705 -20.33 -1.04 -1.25
N PRO A 706 -20.25 0.09 -1.98
CA PRO A 706 -20.20 1.42 -1.38
C PRO A 706 -21.37 1.73 -0.44
N SER A 707 -22.51 1.07 -0.62
CA SER A 707 -23.69 1.20 0.25
C SER A 707 -23.59 0.41 1.56
N THR A 708 -22.69 -0.55 1.67
CA THR A 708 -22.58 -1.46 2.82
C THR A 708 -21.23 -1.39 3.52
N TYR A 709 -20.22 -0.82 2.88
CA TYR A 709 -18.87 -0.63 3.42
C TYR A 709 -18.61 0.85 3.71
N LYS A 710 -18.38 1.20 4.99
CA LYS A 710 -18.28 2.60 5.41
C LYS A 710 -16.83 3.05 5.49
N ILE A 711 -16.34 3.75 4.46
CA ILE A 711 -15.11 4.55 4.56
C ILE A 711 -15.37 5.87 5.31
N PRO A 712 -14.35 6.53 5.88
CA PRO A 712 -14.48 7.87 6.45
C PRO A 712 -15.00 8.87 5.40
N LEU A 713 -16.02 9.62 5.79
CA LEU A 713 -16.56 10.73 5.01
C LEU A 713 -15.79 12.02 5.31
N ALA A 714 -16.01 13.07 4.53
CA ALA A 714 -15.44 14.39 4.80
C ALA A 714 -15.85 14.95 6.17
N SER A 715 -17.03 14.58 6.67
CA SER A 715 -17.52 14.92 8.01
C SER A 715 -16.83 14.16 9.15
N ASP A 716 -16.24 12.99 8.86
CA ASP A 716 -15.58 12.16 9.87
C ASP A 716 -14.12 12.62 10.13
N ARG A 717 -13.61 13.54 9.30
CA ARG A 717 -12.30 14.18 9.53
C ARG A 717 -12.29 14.89 10.89
N PRO A 718 -11.16 14.86 11.63
CA PRO A 718 -11.03 15.63 12.86
C PRO A 718 -11.44 17.09 12.67
N LYS A 719 -12.26 17.65 13.60
CA LYS A 719 -12.69 19.06 13.51
C LYS A 719 -11.49 20.01 13.49
N ILE A 720 -10.49 19.71 14.30
CA ILE A 720 -9.19 20.38 14.31
C ILE A 720 -8.16 19.33 13.84
N PHE A 721 -7.55 19.57 12.71
CA PHE A 721 -6.60 18.64 12.12
C PHE A 721 -5.29 19.35 11.80
N ASN A 722 -4.31 19.22 12.68
CA ASN A 722 -3.01 19.85 12.60
C ASN A 722 -1.98 18.80 12.17
N VAL A 723 -1.36 19.01 11.01
CA VAL A 723 -0.29 18.13 10.51
C VAL A 723 0.96 18.94 10.30
N THR A 724 2.05 18.52 10.93
CA THR A 724 3.35 19.15 10.84
C THR A 724 4.39 18.13 10.39
N LEU A 725 5.19 18.51 9.38
CA LEU A 725 6.40 17.77 9.05
C LEU A 725 7.56 18.33 9.87
N ALA A 726 8.29 17.45 10.54
CA ALA A 726 9.50 17.82 11.26
C ALA A 726 10.54 18.33 10.23
N ASP A 727 11.11 19.50 10.48
CA ASP A 727 12.04 20.19 9.56
C ASP A 727 13.51 20.06 9.98
N TRP A 728 13.77 19.41 11.10
CA TRP A 728 15.09 19.25 11.69
C TRP A 728 15.79 17.90 11.43
N PRO A 729 15.09 16.77 11.13
CA PRO A 729 15.80 15.52 10.88
C PRO A 729 16.28 15.44 9.43
N GLU A 730 17.49 14.91 9.25
CA GLU A 730 17.97 14.43 7.96
C GLU A 730 18.15 12.93 8.02
N ALA A 731 17.94 12.24 6.89
CA ALA A 731 18.19 10.81 6.81
C ALA A 731 19.68 10.53 7.11
N GLY A 732 19.97 9.65 8.04
CA GLY A 732 21.32 9.17 8.33
C GLY A 732 21.91 8.40 7.16
N GLU A 733 21.06 7.64 6.45
CA GLU A 733 21.44 6.92 5.25
C GLU A 733 21.46 7.85 4.01
N PRO A 734 22.33 7.57 3.01
CA PRO A 734 22.43 8.35 1.79
C PRO A 734 21.26 8.05 0.82
N THR A 735 20.05 8.30 1.26
CA THR A 735 18.84 8.27 0.44
C THR A 735 18.83 9.41 -0.58
N ILE A 736 17.88 9.37 -1.53
CA ILE A 736 17.78 10.43 -2.54
C ILE A 736 17.55 11.80 -1.87
N HIS A 737 18.53 12.69 -2.04
CA HIS A 737 18.57 14.02 -1.39
C HIS A 737 18.31 14.02 0.13
N ARG A 738 18.63 12.92 0.84
CA ARG A 738 18.37 12.76 2.28
C ARG A 738 16.89 12.76 2.66
N SER A 739 15.99 12.47 1.72
CA SER A 739 14.56 12.29 2.02
C SER A 739 14.30 10.92 2.66
N LYS A 740 13.16 10.79 3.34
CA LYS A 740 12.64 9.52 3.84
C LYS A 740 11.24 9.25 3.28
N ALA A 741 10.86 7.99 3.25
CA ALA A 741 9.57 7.51 2.77
C ALA A 741 8.40 8.06 3.58
N VAL A 742 7.29 8.36 2.91
CA VAL A 742 6.05 8.90 3.50
C VAL A 742 4.80 8.15 3.03
N GLY A 743 4.96 7.07 2.27
CA GLY A 743 3.82 6.30 1.74
C GLY A 743 3.05 5.54 2.82
N GLU A 744 3.69 4.63 3.55
CA GLU A 744 3.08 3.76 4.55
C GLU A 744 3.20 4.29 6.00
N PRO A 745 4.32 4.91 6.44
CA PRO A 745 4.50 5.30 7.83
C PRO A 745 3.39 6.16 8.44
N PRO A 746 2.68 7.02 7.69
CA PRO A 746 1.56 7.78 8.23
C PRO A 746 0.30 6.96 8.56
N PHE A 747 0.13 5.78 7.98
CA PHE A 747 -1.07 4.96 8.18
C PHE A 747 -1.25 4.53 9.65
N PRO A 748 -0.23 4.01 10.37
CA PRO A 748 -0.35 3.64 11.78
C PRO A 748 -0.64 4.82 12.73
N LEU A 749 -0.48 6.07 12.30
CA LEU A 749 -0.85 7.25 13.12
C LEU A 749 -2.33 7.22 13.54
N GLY A 750 -3.20 6.54 12.76
CA GLY A 750 -4.61 6.30 13.10
C GLY A 750 -4.82 5.56 14.42
N MET A 751 -3.81 4.86 14.96
CA MET A 751 -3.89 4.17 16.26
C MET A 751 -4.27 5.11 17.39
N SER A 752 -3.86 6.38 17.36
CA SER A 752 -4.21 7.37 18.37
C SER A 752 -5.72 7.54 18.56
N VAL A 753 -6.52 7.34 17.50
CA VAL A 753 -7.99 7.40 17.58
C VAL A 753 -8.56 6.19 18.33
N LEU A 754 -8.09 4.97 18.02
CA LEU A 754 -8.52 3.75 18.71
C LEU A 754 -8.22 3.84 20.21
N HIS A 755 -7.01 4.29 20.56
CA HIS A 755 -6.59 4.42 21.95
C HIS A 755 -7.29 5.58 22.67
N ALA A 756 -7.63 6.68 21.97
CA ALA A 756 -8.48 7.75 22.53
C ALA A 756 -9.93 7.27 22.78
N LEU A 757 -10.48 6.43 21.88
CA LEU A 757 -11.78 5.78 22.12
C LEU A 757 -11.73 4.85 23.34
N SER A 758 -10.64 4.06 23.46
CA SER A 758 -10.40 3.22 24.64
C SER A 758 -10.35 4.06 25.93
N ASP A 759 -9.66 5.21 25.93
CA ASP A 759 -9.58 6.12 27.06
C ASP A 759 -10.96 6.72 27.44
N ALA A 760 -11.74 7.14 26.43
CA ALA A 760 -13.11 7.64 26.66
C ALA A 760 -14.03 6.57 27.28
N VAL A 761 -13.96 5.33 26.76
CA VAL A 761 -14.72 4.18 27.27
C VAL A 761 -14.30 3.84 28.70
N ALA A 762 -13.00 3.84 29.01
CA ALA A 762 -12.48 3.57 30.35
C ALA A 762 -13.00 4.55 31.40
N SER A 763 -13.28 5.81 31.02
CA SER A 763 -13.77 6.85 31.93
C SER A 763 -15.14 6.52 32.52
N VAL A 764 -15.94 5.61 31.94
CA VAL A 764 -17.25 5.20 32.54
C VAL A 764 -17.07 4.34 33.80
N ALA A 765 -15.86 3.80 34.02
CA ALA A 765 -15.47 3.03 35.18
C ALA A 765 -14.30 3.68 35.94
N ASP A 766 -14.15 5.00 35.86
CA ASP A 766 -13.09 5.79 36.51
C ASP A 766 -11.68 5.26 36.20
N HIS A 767 -11.45 4.76 34.97
CA HIS A 767 -10.20 4.14 34.50
C HIS A 767 -9.70 2.96 35.35
N ARG A 768 -10.59 2.28 36.11
CA ARG A 768 -10.23 1.11 36.92
C ARG A 768 -10.16 -0.20 36.13
N ILE A 769 -10.85 -0.25 34.97
CA ILE A 769 -11.00 -1.43 34.15
C ILE A 769 -10.55 -1.11 32.72
N CYS A 770 -9.65 -1.92 32.17
CA CYS A 770 -9.23 -1.76 30.78
C CYS A 770 -10.38 -2.15 29.82
N PRO A 771 -10.73 -1.31 28.85
CA PRO A 771 -11.80 -1.60 27.90
C PRO A 771 -11.55 -2.78 26.99
N ARG A 772 -10.31 -3.09 26.65
CA ARG A 772 -9.94 -4.15 25.69
C ARG A 772 -10.74 -4.05 24.39
N LEU A 773 -10.77 -2.84 23.84
CA LEU A 773 -11.55 -2.53 22.63
C LEU A 773 -10.89 -3.15 21.38
N ASP A 774 -11.58 -4.04 20.67
CA ASP A 774 -11.11 -4.59 19.41
C ASP A 774 -11.27 -3.60 18.25
N ALA A 775 -10.51 -3.80 17.17
CA ALA A 775 -10.61 -3.02 15.94
C ALA A 775 -11.32 -3.82 14.81
N PRO A 776 -12.14 -3.14 13.99
CA PRO A 776 -12.54 -1.74 14.07
C PRO A 776 -13.44 -1.46 15.29
N ALA A 777 -13.22 -0.32 15.96
CA ALA A 777 -14.04 0.14 17.07
C ALA A 777 -15.35 0.77 16.56
N THR A 778 -16.22 -0.04 15.98
CA THR A 778 -17.52 0.43 15.50
C THR A 778 -18.38 0.97 16.66
N PRO A 779 -19.37 1.85 16.40
CA PRO A 779 -20.28 2.33 17.45
C PRO A 779 -20.89 1.21 18.28
N GLU A 780 -21.24 0.08 17.66
CA GLU A 780 -21.73 -1.12 18.37
C GLU A 780 -20.68 -1.66 19.36
N ARG A 781 -19.44 -1.87 18.92
CA ARG A 781 -18.37 -2.38 19.79
C ARG A 781 -18.04 -1.41 20.94
N VAL A 782 -18.06 -0.12 20.65
CA VAL A 782 -17.90 0.93 21.67
C VAL A 782 -19.02 0.86 22.71
N LEU A 783 -20.29 0.77 22.27
CA LEU A 783 -21.44 0.65 23.16
C LEU A 783 -21.37 -0.62 24.03
N MET A 784 -21.07 -1.76 23.42
CA MET A 784 -20.97 -3.03 24.14
C MET A 784 -19.83 -3.02 25.17
N ALA A 785 -18.71 -2.38 24.87
CA ALA A 785 -17.62 -2.18 25.82
C ALA A 785 -18.05 -1.29 27.00
N ILE A 786 -18.76 -0.19 26.74
CA ILE A 786 -19.33 0.71 27.77
C ILE A 786 -20.27 -0.08 28.70
N GLU A 787 -21.20 -0.84 28.15
CA GLU A 787 -22.17 -1.61 28.96
C GLU A 787 -21.48 -2.70 29.78
N ARG A 788 -20.46 -3.37 29.22
CA ARG A 788 -19.63 -4.31 29.96
C ARG A 788 -18.92 -3.64 31.14
N LEU A 789 -18.25 -2.52 30.91
CA LEU A 789 -17.52 -1.80 31.98
C LEU A 789 -18.47 -1.31 33.07
N LYS A 790 -19.63 -0.75 32.71
CA LYS A 790 -20.66 -0.34 33.70
C LYS A 790 -21.13 -1.50 34.58
N LYS A 791 -21.25 -2.71 34.01
CA LYS A 791 -21.65 -3.92 34.74
C LYS A 791 -20.53 -4.40 35.68
N GLU A 792 -19.29 -4.49 35.16
CA GLU A 792 -18.10 -4.93 35.93
C GLU A 792 -17.76 -3.96 37.05
N ALA A 793 -17.94 -2.63 36.85
CA ALA A 793 -17.70 -1.63 37.89
C ALA A 793 -18.71 -1.66 39.05
N LYS A 794 -19.88 -2.30 38.86
CA LYS A 794 -20.91 -2.48 39.91
C LYS A 794 -20.75 -3.80 40.68
N ALA A 795 -20.03 -4.76 40.10
CA ALA A 795 -19.73 -6.07 40.73
C ALA A 795 -18.53 -5.95 41.68
#